data_051968b6494f03a2fe8f1c5664ee1db3
#
_entry.id   051968b6494f03a2fe8f1c5664ee1db3
#
_cell.length_a   1.000
_cell.length_b   1.000
_cell.length_c   1.000
_cell.angle_alpha   90.00
_cell.angle_beta   90.00
_cell.angle_gamma   90.00
#
_symmetry.space_group_name_H-M   'P 1'
#
loop_
_entity.id
_entity.type
_entity.pdbx_description
1 polymer ?
#
loop_
_entity_poly.entity_id
_entity_poly.type
_entity_poly.pdbx_seq_one_letter_code
_entity_poly.pdbx_strand_id
1 'polypeptide(L)'
;MRVRPLLAVALLIVTGLIPVPARAAPTATTYTNPVSAGTVDTFPDPAVIKAKDGLWYAYGTTNPIHQSAGETGEHILPVLSSADLVHWTHRGDVYALDAKPSWWPAGTRAWAPDIRYIDGSYHLTYSLSVGGVALLTGPTPLGPWTDHGLIVPSAGSGCPTGNIDQALFTDTDGTHYLYWGSYDTICVQRMNTSATARVGEIVQVGRGRRAEGSFVVHRDGFYYLFFSDAGCCDGAFSGYTVKVGRSTSPLGPFVTPTGVDLMDLTSKDGIVLTANGDRWIGPGHNSVATDLAGQDWLVYHAISSADPDFPPVTGANGATLRLTKRPLMIDRLDWIDGWPVVRAGAGPSNSPQAAPVTAPVVSVSGGPGAWPVVDGALVAEGPGTSLSRRTVSGDVRVEADLRDGAGLVIAYRDSADNVTAWLDESADRLVVETAAHGRRTRKEVDLPDGFSHRNWHTVAAERRGRTLTVEVSADRLRDAVATVTVTTALTDGRIGAAARGKGAAADNISAAPLAEPVTRRVPDPEIGALLPGYSDEFDGTADPAWQWVRGDAATATVRGGALVWPTRAGELYLGDNTAPVLTRPAPTGDFTVETKLTFDGTRGNQQAGLLLHQNDDRYFKLVHSVLPLSGSNEVLHQTEFGKEGERPTYSPPVAVANAPMFAGPARATTWLRLRYTFDAVHGEDEVRAASSVDGVTWTWAGVWTLPHTGDYRIGLISMNATGATGTFDYVRSHQM
;
A
#
# COMPACT_ATOMS: atom_id res chain seq x y z
N MET A 1 -39.37 -4.62 77.43
CA MET A 1 -39.67 -4.85 75.97
C MET A 1 -38.41 -4.69 75.15
N ARG A 2 -37.81 -5.83 74.74
CA ARG A 2 -36.58 -5.83 73.94
C ARG A 2 -36.98 -6.11 72.47
N VAL A 3 -36.73 -5.18 71.59
CA VAL A 3 -36.91 -5.29 70.13
C VAL A 3 -35.60 -5.81 69.51
N ARG A 4 -35.66 -6.96 68.85
CA ARG A 4 -34.59 -7.58 68.09
C ARG A 4 -34.63 -7.02 66.63
N PRO A 5 -33.51 -6.66 65.95
CA PRO A 5 -33.54 -6.36 64.54
C PRO A 5 -33.42 -7.65 63.72
N LEU A 6 -34.25 -7.77 62.68
CA LEU A 6 -34.14 -8.76 61.62
C LEU A 6 -33.04 -8.34 60.62
N LEU A 7 -32.04 -9.20 60.42
CA LEU A 7 -31.10 -9.10 59.33
C LEU A 7 -31.78 -9.66 58.05
N ALA A 8 -31.95 -8.84 57.05
CA ALA A 8 -32.30 -9.26 55.70
C ALA A 8 -31.03 -9.59 54.94
N VAL A 9 -30.81 -10.84 54.55
CA VAL A 9 -29.76 -11.30 53.64
C VAL A 9 -30.25 -11.09 52.23
N ALA A 10 -29.67 -10.13 51.53
CA ALA A 10 -29.90 -9.95 50.09
C ALA A 10 -29.03 -10.94 49.32
N LEU A 11 -29.68 -11.88 48.65
CA LEU A 11 -29.05 -12.84 47.73
C LEU A 11 -28.80 -12.10 46.37
N LEU A 12 -27.58 -11.74 46.09
CA LEU A 12 -27.16 -11.23 44.74
C LEU A 12 -27.12 -12.43 43.79
N ILE A 13 -28.10 -12.54 42.91
CA ILE A 13 -28.05 -13.44 41.76
C ILE A 13 -27.22 -12.77 40.69
N VAL A 14 -25.94 -13.17 40.55
CA VAL A 14 -25.13 -12.82 39.40
C VAL A 14 -25.61 -13.68 38.23
N THR A 15 -26.46 -13.13 37.38
CA THR A 15 -26.77 -13.73 36.08
C THR A 15 -25.55 -13.53 35.16
N GLY A 16 -24.75 -14.58 35.07
CA GLY A 16 -23.70 -14.64 34.05
C GLY A 16 -24.33 -14.54 32.65
N LEU A 17 -24.11 -13.47 31.97
CA LEU A 17 -24.40 -13.36 30.54
C LEU A 17 -23.51 -14.37 29.83
N ILE A 18 -24.10 -15.50 29.42
CA ILE A 18 -23.48 -16.41 28.45
C ILE A 18 -23.34 -15.62 27.15
N PRO A 19 -22.12 -15.43 26.58
CA PRO A 19 -22.00 -14.77 25.30
C PRO A 19 -22.73 -15.65 24.27
N VAL A 20 -23.79 -15.10 23.68
CA VAL A 20 -24.44 -15.70 22.52
C VAL A 20 -23.38 -15.63 21.39
N PRO A 21 -23.02 -16.74 20.72
CA PRO A 21 -22.10 -16.70 19.62
C PRO A 21 -22.67 -15.74 18.56
N ALA A 22 -21.91 -14.74 18.20
CA ALA A 22 -22.27 -13.79 17.16
C ALA A 22 -22.61 -14.60 15.90
N ARG A 23 -23.83 -14.45 15.41
CA ARG A 23 -24.25 -15.04 14.14
C ARG A 23 -23.31 -14.47 13.08
N ALA A 24 -22.56 -15.36 12.42
CA ALA A 24 -21.68 -14.95 11.33
C ALA A 24 -22.46 -14.04 10.36
N ALA A 25 -21.99 -12.83 10.19
CA ALA A 25 -22.54 -11.93 9.18
C ALA A 25 -22.43 -12.61 7.81
N PRO A 26 -23.38 -12.41 6.90
CA PRO A 26 -23.25 -12.94 5.55
C PRO A 26 -21.97 -12.36 4.94
N THR A 27 -21.06 -13.24 4.50
CA THR A 27 -19.84 -12.84 3.79
C THR A 27 -20.21 -12.19 2.47
N ALA A 28 -19.61 -11.03 2.19
CA ALA A 28 -19.79 -10.35 0.93
C ALA A 28 -19.31 -11.23 -0.23
N THR A 29 -20.06 -11.24 -1.32
CA THR A 29 -19.62 -11.85 -2.58
C THR A 29 -19.00 -10.81 -3.51
N THR A 30 -19.35 -9.55 -3.33
CA THR A 30 -18.80 -8.38 -4.05
C THR A 30 -18.59 -7.23 -3.06
N TYR A 31 -17.69 -6.31 -3.43
CA TYR A 31 -17.49 -5.04 -2.73
C TYR A 31 -17.45 -3.88 -3.71
N THR A 32 -17.66 -2.68 -3.21
CA THR A 32 -17.42 -1.42 -3.93
C THR A 32 -16.64 -0.49 -3.01
N ASN A 33 -15.60 0.13 -3.53
CA ASN A 33 -14.81 1.09 -2.78
C ASN A 33 -15.56 2.45 -2.58
N PRO A 34 -15.38 3.10 -1.44
CA PRO A 34 -14.55 2.69 -0.31
C PRO A 34 -15.26 1.68 0.59
N VAL A 35 -14.53 0.66 1.07
CA VAL A 35 -15.11 -0.36 1.98
C VAL A 35 -15.43 0.18 3.37
N SER A 36 -14.99 1.40 3.71
CA SER A 36 -15.39 2.10 4.93
C SER A 36 -16.70 2.88 4.81
N ALA A 37 -17.31 2.93 3.62
CA ALA A 37 -18.54 3.69 3.41
C ALA A 37 -19.64 3.28 4.39
N GLY A 38 -20.29 4.28 5.00
CA GLY A 38 -21.35 4.07 6.01
C GLY A 38 -20.84 3.67 7.40
N THR A 39 -19.53 3.45 7.56
CA THR A 39 -18.90 3.17 8.87
C THR A 39 -18.10 4.39 9.33
N VAL A 40 -17.17 4.87 8.50
CA VAL A 40 -16.37 6.06 8.80
C VAL A 40 -16.15 6.89 7.53
N ASP A 41 -16.01 8.21 7.66
CA ASP A 41 -15.84 9.14 6.55
C ASP A 41 -14.44 9.10 5.94
N THR A 42 -13.45 8.75 6.76
CA THR A 42 -12.04 8.72 6.40
C THR A 42 -11.30 7.69 7.25
N PHE A 43 -10.27 7.07 6.71
CA PHE A 43 -9.42 6.12 7.41
C PHE A 43 -8.02 6.09 6.77
N PRO A 44 -7.22 7.15 7.00
CA PRO A 44 -5.94 7.30 6.31
C PRO A 44 -4.89 6.35 6.83
N ASP A 45 -3.93 6.02 5.95
CA ASP A 45 -2.71 5.28 6.26
C ASP A 45 -3.01 3.92 6.94
N PRO A 46 -3.86 3.07 6.32
CA PRO A 46 -4.42 1.90 6.97
C PRO A 46 -3.39 0.78 7.17
N ALA A 47 -3.21 0.33 8.40
CA ALA A 47 -2.50 -0.90 8.74
C ALA A 47 -3.51 -2.00 9.06
N VAL A 48 -3.38 -3.17 8.44
CA VAL A 48 -4.32 -4.29 8.59
C VAL A 48 -3.61 -5.56 9.04
N ILE A 49 -4.23 -6.28 9.99
CA ILE A 49 -3.80 -7.61 10.42
C ILE A 49 -5.00 -8.54 10.56
N LYS A 50 -4.83 -9.83 10.25
CA LYS A 50 -5.76 -10.86 10.68
C LYS A 50 -5.32 -11.37 12.06
N ALA A 51 -6.10 -11.05 13.07
CA ALA A 51 -5.82 -11.42 14.45
C ALA A 51 -6.10 -12.89 14.75
N LYS A 52 -5.59 -13.34 15.89
CA LYS A 52 -5.73 -14.74 16.34
C LYS A 52 -7.16 -15.10 16.79
N ASP A 53 -8.02 -14.10 17.00
CA ASP A 53 -9.48 -14.29 17.19
C ASP A 53 -10.25 -14.53 15.87
N GLY A 54 -9.53 -14.55 14.74
CA GLY A 54 -10.08 -14.79 13.41
C GLY A 54 -10.65 -13.56 12.70
N LEU A 55 -10.69 -12.40 13.35
CA LEU A 55 -11.15 -11.15 12.75
C LEU A 55 -9.97 -10.38 12.11
N TRP A 56 -10.32 -9.55 11.17
CA TRP A 56 -9.43 -8.53 10.64
C TRP A 56 -9.55 -7.26 11.47
N TYR A 57 -8.40 -6.61 11.74
CA TYR A 57 -8.34 -5.32 12.41
C TYR A 57 -7.58 -4.35 11.54
N ALA A 58 -8.11 -3.12 11.44
CA ALA A 58 -7.47 -2.01 10.75
C ALA A 58 -7.25 -0.86 11.73
N TYR A 59 -6.11 -0.19 11.62
CA TYR A 59 -5.73 1.00 12.40
C TYR A 59 -5.48 2.13 11.44
N GLY A 60 -5.93 3.35 11.78
CA GLY A 60 -5.78 4.52 10.92
C GLY A 60 -5.16 5.70 11.63
N THR A 61 -4.69 6.67 10.86
CA THR A 61 -4.19 7.96 11.34
C THR A 61 -5.28 8.77 12.05
N THR A 62 -4.92 9.51 13.08
CA THR A 62 -5.79 10.45 13.81
C THR A 62 -6.55 11.37 12.86
N ASN A 63 -7.87 11.29 12.88
CA ASN A 63 -8.77 12.09 12.02
C ASN A 63 -10.19 12.19 12.63
N PRO A 64 -11.01 13.15 12.17
CA PRO A 64 -12.46 13.14 12.44
C PRO A 64 -13.12 12.08 11.54
N ILE A 65 -13.57 10.97 12.11
CA ILE A 65 -14.06 9.83 11.33
C ILE A 65 -15.59 9.74 11.20
N HIS A 66 -16.35 10.52 11.97
CA HIS A 66 -17.82 10.54 11.94
C HIS A 66 -18.41 11.94 11.73
N GLN A 67 -17.70 12.81 11.03
CA GLN A 67 -18.11 14.19 10.82
C GLN A 67 -19.43 14.30 10.04
N SER A 68 -19.66 13.41 9.08
CA SER A 68 -20.93 13.34 8.35
C SER A 68 -22.15 13.04 9.25
N ALA A 69 -21.91 12.39 10.39
CA ALA A 69 -22.91 12.14 11.42
C ALA A 69 -23.01 13.29 12.45
N GLY A 70 -22.32 14.40 12.24
CA GLY A 70 -22.36 15.59 13.10
C GLY A 70 -21.37 15.56 14.28
N GLU A 71 -20.43 14.63 14.28
CA GLU A 71 -19.36 14.58 15.29
C GLU A 71 -18.38 15.74 15.08
N THR A 72 -17.89 16.29 16.18
CA THR A 72 -16.83 17.29 16.20
C THR A 72 -15.64 16.76 16.98
N GLY A 73 -14.45 16.82 16.40
CA GLY A 73 -13.23 16.36 17.03
C GLY A 73 -12.52 15.27 16.25
N GLU A 74 -11.48 14.72 16.83
CA GLU A 74 -10.62 13.72 16.21
C GLU A 74 -10.59 12.43 17.03
N HIS A 75 -10.43 11.32 16.36
CA HIS A 75 -10.16 10.00 16.91
C HIS A 75 -8.66 9.71 16.84
N ILE A 76 -8.07 9.22 17.94
CA ILE A 76 -6.62 8.97 18.01
C ILE A 76 -6.33 7.52 17.69
N LEU A 77 -5.80 7.28 16.49
CA LEU A 77 -5.55 5.94 15.94
C LEU A 77 -6.83 5.10 16.03
N PRO A 78 -7.87 5.46 15.26
CA PRO A 78 -9.13 4.70 15.26
C PRO A 78 -8.92 3.27 14.83
N VAL A 79 -9.70 2.35 15.41
CA VAL A 79 -9.62 0.92 15.15
C VAL A 79 -10.93 0.41 14.55
N LEU A 80 -10.83 -0.27 13.43
CA LEU A 80 -11.95 -0.98 12.81
C LEU A 80 -11.73 -2.48 12.91
N SER A 81 -12.80 -3.26 12.95
CA SER A 81 -12.75 -4.72 12.80
C SER A 81 -13.71 -5.20 11.72
N SER A 82 -13.35 -6.30 11.07
CA SER A 82 -14.14 -6.93 10.00
C SER A 82 -14.00 -8.45 10.04
N ALA A 83 -15.07 -9.15 9.66
CA ALA A 83 -15.02 -10.60 9.42
C ALA A 83 -14.68 -10.93 7.96
N ASP A 84 -14.76 -9.95 7.04
CA ASP A 84 -14.71 -10.18 5.59
C ASP A 84 -13.91 -9.14 4.79
N LEU A 85 -13.20 -8.21 5.44
CA LEU A 85 -12.45 -7.10 4.81
C LEU A 85 -13.33 -6.07 4.07
N VAL A 86 -14.64 -6.29 4.01
CA VAL A 86 -15.61 -5.45 3.29
C VAL A 86 -16.50 -4.68 4.25
N HIS A 87 -17.05 -5.37 5.24
CA HIS A 87 -17.92 -4.77 6.25
C HIS A 87 -17.13 -4.51 7.53
N TRP A 88 -16.96 -3.24 7.85
CA TRP A 88 -16.18 -2.80 9.00
C TRP A 88 -17.06 -2.30 10.13
N THR A 89 -16.56 -2.41 11.33
CA THR A 89 -17.20 -1.88 12.55
C THR A 89 -16.16 -1.10 13.33
N HIS A 90 -16.45 0.13 13.70
CA HIS A 90 -15.60 0.94 14.57
C HIS A 90 -15.58 0.34 15.98
N ARG A 91 -14.36 0.14 16.53
CA ARG A 91 -14.12 -0.53 17.81
C ARG A 91 -13.65 0.42 18.90
N GLY A 92 -13.56 1.71 18.60
CA GLY A 92 -12.95 2.73 19.44
C GLY A 92 -11.55 3.10 18.93
N ASP A 93 -10.80 3.77 19.78
CA ASP A 93 -9.49 4.34 19.47
C ASP A 93 -8.42 3.67 20.32
N VAL A 94 -7.16 3.70 19.86
CA VAL A 94 -6.01 3.24 20.68
C VAL A 94 -5.86 4.11 21.92
N TYR A 95 -6.07 5.42 21.78
CA TYR A 95 -6.07 6.37 22.90
C TYR A 95 -7.35 7.20 22.92
N ALA A 96 -7.96 7.33 24.07
CA ALA A 96 -9.01 8.33 24.24
C ALA A 96 -8.42 9.75 24.11
N LEU A 97 -9.19 10.69 23.60
CA LEU A 97 -8.74 12.04 23.27
C LEU A 97 -8.16 12.78 24.50
N ASP A 98 -8.67 12.49 25.69
CA ASP A 98 -8.27 13.05 26.98
C ASP A 98 -7.23 12.17 27.73
N ALA A 99 -6.85 11.03 27.18
CA ALA A 99 -5.94 10.05 27.80
C ALA A 99 -4.66 9.84 26.97
N LYS A 100 -4.16 10.88 26.32
CA LYS A 100 -2.88 10.82 25.59
C LYS A 100 -1.72 10.61 26.55
N PRO A 101 -0.65 9.90 26.13
CA PRO A 101 0.56 9.75 26.93
C PRO A 101 1.12 11.12 27.34
N SER A 102 1.49 11.26 28.60
CA SER A 102 2.01 12.53 29.16
C SER A 102 3.37 12.94 28.56
N TRP A 103 4.07 12.01 27.92
CA TRP A 103 5.35 12.27 27.25
C TRP A 103 5.18 12.86 25.82
N TRP A 104 3.95 12.86 25.25
CA TRP A 104 3.72 13.51 23.97
C TRP A 104 3.85 15.03 24.10
N PRO A 105 4.57 15.70 23.17
CA PRO A 105 4.51 17.16 23.09
C PRO A 105 3.08 17.65 22.93
N ALA A 106 2.80 18.83 23.47
CA ALA A 106 1.47 19.41 23.37
C ALA A 106 1.05 19.60 21.90
N GLY A 107 -0.19 19.30 21.59
CA GLY A 107 -0.75 19.42 20.25
C GLY A 107 -0.35 18.32 19.27
N THR A 108 0.42 17.32 19.71
CA THR A 108 0.83 16.18 18.89
C THR A 108 -0.37 15.30 18.49
N ARG A 109 -0.34 14.85 17.24
CA ARG A 109 -1.26 13.84 16.66
C ARG A 109 -0.49 12.56 16.39
N ALA A 110 -1.15 11.41 16.40
CA ALA A 110 -0.58 10.12 16.02
C ALA A 110 -0.94 9.79 14.58
N TRP A 111 0.04 9.36 13.79
CA TRP A 111 -0.08 9.10 12.37
C TRP A 111 0.42 7.71 12.00
N ALA A 112 0.02 7.23 10.82
CA ALA A 112 0.57 6.09 10.12
C ALA A 112 0.91 4.90 11.05
N PRO A 113 -0.10 4.20 11.60
CA PRO A 113 0.13 2.99 12.38
C PRO A 113 0.67 1.85 11.52
N ASP A 114 1.42 0.91 12.15
CA ASP A 114 1.67 -0.43 11.62
C ASP A 114 1.47 -1.45 12.74
N ILE A 115 0.94 -2.62 12.41
CA ILE A 115 0.58 -3.66 13.38
C ILE A 115 1.14 -5.02 12.95
N ARG A 116 1.80 -5.71 13.89
CA ARG A 116 2.32 -7.07 13.72
C ARG A 116 2.01 -7.95 14.92
N TYR A 117 2.02 -9.26 14.72
CA TYR A 117 1.96 -10.23 15.81
C TYR A 117 3.34 -10.90 15.92
N ILE A 118 4.06 -10.58 17.00
CA ILE A 118 5.43 -11.02 17.23
C ILE A 118 5.50 -11.64 18.64
N ASP A 119 6.04 -12.83 18.76
CA ASP A 119 6.29 -13.52 20.03
C ASP A 119 5.08 -13.54 21.00
N GLY A 120 3.91 -13.80 20.46
CA GLY A 120 2.68 -13.92 21.27
C GLY A 120 2.03 -12.59 21.63
N SER A 121 2.53 -11.48 21.11
CA SER A 121 2.02 -10.12 21.36
C SER A 121 1.77 -9.34 20.09
N TYR A 122 0.79 -8.46 20.10
CA TYR A 122 0.58 -7.47 19.06
C TYR A 122 1.53 -6.29 19.30
N HIS A 123 2.28 -5.91 18.27
CA HIS A 123 3.17 -4.76 18.24
C HIS A 123 2.55 -3.70 17.36
N LEU A 124 2.08 -2.62 17.94
CA LEU A 124 1.53 -1.47 17.23
C LEU A 124 2.53 -0.32 17.28
N THR A 125 3.08 0.02 16.13
CA THR A 125 3.91 1.22 15.99
C THR A 125 3.10 2.35 15.39
N TYR A 126 3.43 3.59 15.72
CA TYR A 126 2.81 4.79 15.16
C TYR A 126 3.78 5.96 15.17
N SER A 127 3.57 6.90 14.27
CA SER A 127 4.35 8.12 14.16
C SER A 127 3.73 9.26 14.95
N LEU A 128 4.55 10.19 15.42
CA LEU A 128 4.09 11.46 15.96
C LEU A 128 4.16 12.57 14.89
N SER A 129 3.19 13.46 14.88
CA SER A 129 3.15 14.60 13.94
C SER A 129 4.33 15.57 14.07
N VAL A 130 5.06 15.50 15.16
CA VAL A 130 6.32 16.24 15.40
C VAL A 130 7.57 15.42 15.05
N GLY A 131 7.38 14.25 14.44
CA GLY A 131 8.42 13.26 14.19
C GLY A 131 8.63 12.31 15.36
N GLY A 132 9.18 11.14 15.05
CA GLY A 132 9.41 10.05 15.99
C GLY A 132 8.41 8.91 15.82
N VAL A 133 8.88 7.69 16.10
CA VAL A 133 8.06 6.48 16.04
C VAL A 133 7.96 5.88 17.44
N ALA A 134 6.75 5.66 17.89
CA ALA A 134 6.43 5.02 19.17
C ALA A 134 6.00 3.56 18.98
N LEU A 135 6.09 2.77 20.04
CA LEU A 135 5.70 1.37 20.06
C LEU A 135 4.78 1.08 21.25
N LEU A 136 3.71 0.35 20.97
CA LEU A 136 2.86 -0.31 21.94
C LEU A 136 2.94 -1.82 21.77
N THR A 137 2.84 -2.57 22.90
CA THR A 137 2.64 -4.02 22.84
C THR A 137 1.41 -4.42 23.64
N GLY A 138 0.67 -5.45 23.18
CA GLY A 138 -0.54 -5.90 23.86
C GLY A 138 -0.91 -7.34 23.56
N PRO A 139 -1.68 -8.00 24.46
CA PRO A 139 -2.09 -9.39 24.30
C PRO A 139 -3.22 -9.56 23.27
N THR A 140 -3.96 -8.50 22.97
CA THR A 140 -5.07 -8.52 22.00
C THR A 140 -4.93 -7.34 21.04
N PRO A 141 -5.58 -7.39 19.86
CA PRO A 141 -5.56 -6.27 18.92
C PRO A 141 -6.24 -4.99 19.44
N LEU A 142 -6.94 -5.08 20.56
CA LEU A 142 -7.55 -3.92 21.24
C LEU A 142 -6.82 -3.57 22.56
N GLY A 143 -5.65 -4.14 22.79
CA GLY A 143 -4.89 -3.98 24.01
C GLY A 143 -5.37 -4.95 25.14
N PRO A 144 -5.18 -4.63 26.43
CA PRO A 144 -4.59 -3.39 26.92
C PRO A 144 -3.14 -3.22 26.44
N TRP A 145 -2.73 -1.97 26.19
CA TRP A 145 -1.45 -1.65 25.60
C TRP A 145 -0.41 -1.29 26.66
N THR A 146 0.81 -1.82 26.50
CA THR A 146 2.02 -1.39 27.21
C THR A 146 2.76 -0.41 26.31
N ASP A 147 2.97 0.82 26.81
CA ASP A 147 3.65 1.90 26.07
C ASP A 147 5.18 1.81 26.29
N HIS A 148 5.93 1.67 25.20
CA HIS A 148 7.40 1.64 25.19
C HIS A 148 8.02 3.01 24.87
N GLY A 149 7.20 4.04 24.62
CA GLY A 149 7.66 5.35 24.19
C GLY A 149 8.26 5.34 22.78
N LEU A 150 9.16 6.28 22.50
CA LEU A 150 9.81 6.42 21.21
C LEU A 150 10.89 5.36 20.98
N ILE A 151 10.73 4.54 19.96
CA ILE A 151 11.78 3.64 19.46
C ILE A 151 12.62 4.30 18.34
N VAL A 152 12.07 5.30 17.65
CA VAL A 152 12.79 6.22 16.76
C VAL A 152 12.61 7.63 17.32
N PRO A 153 13.67 8.36 17.69
CA PRO A 153 13.54 9.74 18.20
C PRO A 153 13.08 10.69 17.10
N SER A 154 12.41 11.77 17.47
CA SER A 154 11.95 12.81 16.55
C SER A 154 13.10 13.55 15.84
N ALA A 155 14.29 13.59 16.43
CA ALA A 155 15.49 14.17 15.84
C ALA A 155 16.70 13.28 16.14
N GLY A 156 17.71 13.32 15.25
CA GLY A 156 18.95 12.57 15.45
C GLY A 156 18.79 11.07 15.36
N SER A 157 17.81 10.58 14.63
CA SER A 157 17.55 9.14 14.44
C SER A 157 18.65 8.43 13.66
N GLY A 158 19.40 9.17 12.83
CA GLY A 158 20.35 8.65 11.85
C GLY A 158 19.78 8.50 10.45
N CYS A 159 18.47 8.58 10.26
CA CYS A 159 17.83 8.72 8.94
C CYS A 159 17.77 10.22 8.57
N PRO A 160 18.14 10.64 7.34
CA PRO A 160 18.32 12.05 7.00
C PRO A 160 17.07 12.89 7.07
N THR A 161 15.91 12.32 6.75
CA THR A 161 14.63 13.04 6.66
C THR A 161 13.51 12.29 7.34
N GLY A 162 12.43 12.96 7.69
CA GLY A 162 11.16 12.50 8.26
C GLY A 162 11.21 11.21 9.09
N ASN A 163 11.26 11.32 10.42
CA ASN A 163 11.26 10.15 11.29
C ASN A 163 9.85 9.67 11.58
N ILE A 164 9.12 9.31 10.54
CA ILE A 164 7.73 8.84 10.55
C ILE A 164 7.53 7.69 9.53
N ASP A 165 6.32 7.16 9.43
CA ASP A 165 5.85 6.22 8.40
C ASP A 165 6.62 4.89 8.42
N GLN A 166 6.59 4.27 9.56
CA GLN A 166 7.30 3.04 9.85
C GLN A 166 6.51 1.79 9.48
N ALA A 167 7.25 0.70 9.23
CA ALA A 167 6.72 -0.65 9.15
C ALA A 167 7.68 -1.65 9.80
N LEU A 168 7.14 -2.55 10.62
CA LEU A 168 7.86 -3.71 11.13
C LEU A 168 7.83 -4.84 10.10
N PHE A 169 8.92 -5.59 10.04
CA PHE A 169 9.04 -6.78 9.18
C PHE A 169 9.80 -7.86 9.92
N THR A 170 9.34 -9.12 9.81
CA THR A 170 10.03 -10.30 10.33
C THR A 170 10.55 -11.13 9.17
N ASP A 171 11.85 -11.36 9.13
CA ASP A 171 12.52 -12.12 8.09
C ASP A 171 12.40 -13.65 8.30
N THR A 172 12.77 -14.41 7.28
CA THR A 172 12.73 -15.89 7.29
C THR A 172 13.65 -16.53 8.34
N ASP A 173 14.67 -15.81 8.81
CA ASP A 173 15.53 -16.25 9.92
C ASP A 173 15.06 -15.78 11.30
N GLY A 174 13.87 -15.17 11.39
CA GLY A 174 13.33 -14.61 12.61
C GLY A 174 13.88 -13.23 13.00
N THR A 175 14.78 -12.65 12.20
CA THR A 175 15.30 -11.29 12.45
C THR A 175 14.19 -10.27 12.19
N HIS A 176 14.04 -9.31 13.10
CA HIS A 176 13.09 -8.21 12.94
C HIS A 176 13.78 -6.96 12.41
N TYR A 177 13.09 -6.24 11.55
CA TYR A 177 13.52 -4.99 10.94
C TYR A 177 12.44 -3.92 11.13
N LEU A 178 12.88 -2.68 11.32
CA LEU A 178 12.03 -1.50 11.24
C LEU A 178 12.47 -0.68 10.02
N TYR A 179 11.54 -0.47 9.10
CA TYR A 179 11.67 0.51 8.03
C TYR A 179 10.97 1.79 8.47
N TRP A 180 11.52 2.96 8.12
CA TRP A 180 10.87 4.25 8.37
C TRP A 180 11.46 5.31 7.47
N GLY A 181 10.78 6.41 7.32
CA GLY A 181 11.25 7.58 6.60
C GLY A 181 10.16 8.23 5.77
N SER A 182 10.21 9.54 5.68
CA SER A 182 9.33 10.37 4.89
C SER A 182 10.10 11.59 4.39
N TYR A 183 9.50 12.37 3.48
CA TYR A 183 10.15 13.55 2.89
C TYR A 183 11.49 13.24 2.22
N ASP A 184 11.56 12.21 1.39
CA ASP A 184 12.60 11.91 0.40
C ASP A 184 13.53 10.73 0.73
N THR A 185 13.60 10.20 1.95
CA THR A 185 14.49 9.08 2.26
C THR A 185 13.82 8.02 3.11
N ILE A 186 14.00 6.75 2.74
CA ILE A 186 13.58 5.57 3.50
C ILE A 186 14.81 4.87 4.05
N CYS A 187 14.77 4.54 5.34
CA CYS A 187 15.81 3.83 6.08
C CYS A 187 15.29 2.50 6.61
N VAL A 188 16.22 1.60 6.91
CA VAL A 188 15.95 0.34 7.61
C VAL A 188 17.01 0.11 8.70
N GLN A 189 16.59 -0.51 9.80
CA GLN A 189 17.49 -0.95 10.87
C GLN A 189 16.98 -2.25 11.48
N ARG A 190 17.88 -3.10 11.93
CA ARG A 190 17.52 -4.28 12.71
C ARG A 190 16.89 -3.89 14.05
N MET A 191 16.00 -4.75 14.52
CA MET A 191 15.45 -4.68 15.87
C MET A 191 16.09 -5.77 16.75
N ASN A 192 15.96 -5.62 18.06
CA ASN A 192 16.28 -6.71 18.99
C ASN A 192 15.28 -7.86 18.84
N THR A 193 15.54 -8.98 19.47
CA THR A 193 14.74 -10.21 19.36
C THR A 193 13.28 -10.06 19.79
N SER A 194 12.96 -9.09 20.64
CA SER A 194 11.58 -8.78 21.04
C SER A 194 10.92 -7.68 20.19
N ALA A 195 11.59 -7.20 19.13
CA ALA A 195 11.15 -6.12 18.27
C ALA A 195 10.76 -4.81 19.01
N THR A 196 11.41 -4.52 20.16
CA THR A 196 11.11 -3.37 21.01
C THR A 196 12.15 -2.27 20.98
N ALA A 197 13.32 -2.53 20.41
CA ALA A 197 14.41 -1.56 20.31
C ALA A 197 15.23 -1.79 19.05
N ARG A 198 15.70 -0.69 18.44
CA ARG A 198 16.60 -0.72 17.28
C ARG A 198 18.01 -1.14 17.69
N VAL A 199 18.69 -1.91 16.85
CA VAL A 199 20.06 -2.39 17.05
C VAL A 199 20.87 -2.35 15.76
N GLY A 200 22.20 -2.18 15.87
CA GLY A 200 23.11 -2.18 14.72
C GLY A 200 23.05 -0.89 13.89
N GLU A 201 23.51 -0.97 12.65
CA GLU A 201 23.63 0.17 11.74
C GLU A 201 22.32 0.48 11.02
N ILE A 202 22.13 1.74 10.66
CA ILE A 202 21.03 2.21 9.83
C ILE A 202 21.47 2.17 8.37
N VAL A 203 20.63 1.61 7.50
CA VAL A 203 20.86 1.56 6.08
C VAL A 203 19.79 2.39 5.36
N GLN A 204 20.21 3.28 4.46
CA GLN A 204 19.28 3.95 3.56
C GLN A 204 18.96 3.00 2.39
N VAL A 205 17.68 2.81 2.10
CA VAL A 205 17.21 1.83 1.10
C VAL A 205 16.35 2.43 -0.02
N GLY A 206 16.00 3.70 0.08
CA GLY A 206 15.26 4.39 -0.97
C GLY A 206 15.36 5.91 -0.86
N ARG A 207 15.38 6.56 -2.03
CA ARG A 207 15.33 8.01 -2.19
C ARG A 207 14.34 8.38 -3.28
N GLY A 208 13.54 9.39 -3.07
CA GLY A 208 12.59 9.90 -4.04
C GLY A 208 11.85 11.11 -3.50
N ARG A 209 11.31 11.94 -4.35
CA ARG A 209 10.64 13.16 -3.92
C ARG A 209 9.37 12.81 -3.14
N ARG A 210 9.36 13.12 -1.84
CA ARG A 210 8.32 12.76 -0.87
C ARG A 210 8.08 11.24 -0.78
N ALA A 211 9.17 10.44 -0.90
CA ALA A 211 9.09 9.01 -0.69
C ALA A 211 8.82 8.72 0.79
N GLU A 212 7.76 7.94 1.07
CA GLU A 212 7.28 7.62 2.42
C GLU A 212 6.40 6.36 2.44
N GLY A 213 5.81 6.01 3.59
CA GLY A 213 4.81 4.94 3.69
C GLY A 213 5.37 3.56 3.32
N SER A 214 6.53 3.22 3.89
CA SER A 214 7.19 1.94 3.58
C SER A 214 6.40 0.74 4.11
N PHE A 215 6.34 -0.33 3.29
CA PHE A 215 5.78 -1.63 3.67
C PHE A 215 6.57 -2.74 2.97
N VAL A 216 6.91 -3.82 3.67
CA VAL A 216 7.73 -4.89 3.10
C VAL A 216 6.98 -6.21 3.08
N VAL A 217 7.09 -6.93 1.95
CA VAL A 217 6.61 -8.30 1.76
C VAL A 217 7.75 -9.16 1.26
N HIS A 218 7.99 -10.32 1.89
CA HIS A 218 8.87 -11.35 1.37
C HIS A 218 8.06 -12.36 0.55
N ARG A 219 8.45 -12.57 -0.72
CA ARG A 219 7.78 -13.51 -1.62
C ARG A 219 8.74 -14.06 -2.66
N ASP A 220 8.66 -15.36 -2.90
CA ASP A 220 9.43 -16.06 -3.95
C ASP A 220 10.94 -15.74 -3.92
N GLY A 221 11.51 -15.58 -2.71
CA GLY A 221 12.91 -15.28 -2.46
C GLY A 221 13.33 -13.83 -2.67
N PHE A 222 12.36 -12.91 -2.81
CA PHE A 222 12.59 -11.48 -2.90
C PHE A 222 11.87 -10.73 -1.78
N TYR A 223 12.49 -9.66 -1.32
CA TYR A 223 11.90 -8.61 -0.47
C TYR A 223 11.39 -7.50 -1.37
N TYR A 224 10.12 -7.19 -1.26
CA TYR A 224 9.44 -6.12 -2.00
C TYR A 224 9.20 -4.96 -1.06
N LEU A 225 9.92 -3.84 -1.27
CA LEU A 225 9.71 -2.59 -0.55
C LEU A 225 8.70 -1.75 -1.32
N PHE A 226 7.46 -1.71 -0.82
CA PHE A 226 6.43 -0.77 -1.25
C PHE A 226 6.69 0.58 -0.59
N PHE A 227 6.46 1.64 -1.31
CA PHE A 227 6.49 3.01 -0.82
C PHE A 227 5.56 3.88 -1.65
N SER A 228 5.20 5.04 -1.12
CA SER A 228 4.41 6.03 -1.85
C SER A 228 5.26 7.25 -2.10
N ASP A 229 5.04 7.93 -3.22
CA ASP A 229 5.70 9.21 -3.54
C ASP A 229 4.72 10.30 -3.95
N ALA A 230 5.19 11.55 -4.12
CA ALA A 230 4.40 12.75 -4.36
C ALA A 230 3.56 13.19 -3.13
N GLY A 231 2.52 14.01 -3.32
CA GLY A 231 1.73 14.61 -2.24
C GLY A 231 0.55 13.74 -1.81
N CYS A 232 0.44 13.43 -0.52
CA CYS A 232 -0.60 12.57 0.04
C CYS A 232 -1.94 13.26 0.30
N CYS A 233 -1.93 14.57 0.58
CA CYS A 233 -2.98 15.18 1.42
C CYS A 233 -3.49 16.52 0.87
N ASP A 234 -3.43 16.72 -0.44
CA ASP A 234 -3.75 17.96 -1.13
C ASP A 234 -5.14 17.92 -1.82
N GLY A 235 -6.09 17.18 -1.25
CA GLY A 235 -7.43 17.02 -1.80
C GLY A 235 -7.42 16.49 -3.24
N ALA A 236 -8.19 17.10 -4.13
CA ALA A 236 -8.27 16.74 -5.54
C ALA A 236 -6.95 16.95 -6.32
N PHE A 237 -5.92 17.44 -5.67
CA PHE A 237 -4.58 17.67 -6.23
C PHE A 237 -3.52 16.73 -5.62
N SER A 238 -3.91 15.65 -4.96
CA SER A 238 -2.98 14.65 -4.42
C SER A 238 -2.45 13.74 -5.53
N GLY A 239 -1.16 13.81 -5.79
CA GLY A 239 -0.48 12.97 -6.79
C GLY A 239 0.05 11.64 -6.23
N TYR A 240 -0.31 11.29 -5.01
CA TYR A 240 0.20 10.10 -4.30
C TYR A 240 0.07 8.84 -5.14
N THR A 241 1.11 8.02 -5.13
CA THR A 241 1.25 6.85 -6.01
C THR A 241 2.04 5.79 -5.27
N VAL A 242 1.56 4.54 -5.23
CA VAL A 242 2.32 3.41 -4.67
C VAL A 242 3.29 2.87 -5.70
N LYS A 243 4.54 2.75 -5.31
CA LYS A 243 5.63 2.17 -6.09
C LYS A 243 6.31 1.03 -5.34
N VAL A 244 7.15 0.26 -6.03
CA VAL A 244 7.86 -0.86 -5.45
C VAL A 244 9.26 -1.01 -6.03
N GLY A 245 10.20 -1.42 -5.17
CA GLY A 245 11.46 -2.02 -5.57
C GLY A 245 11.61 -3.40 -4.93
N ARG A 246 12.44 -4.28 -5.50
CA ARG A 246 12.73 -5.58 -4.90
C ARG A 246 14.21 -5.82 -4.71
N SER A 247 14.55 -6.66 -3.74
CA SER A 247 15.91 -7.07 -3.39
C SER A 247 15.93 -8.54 -2.99
N THR A 248 17.11 -9.16 -3.00
CA THR A 248 17.34 -10.47 -2.36
C THR A 248 17.78 -10.36 -0.90
N SER A 249 17.81 -9.14 -0.36
CA SER A 249 18.17 -8.85 1.03
C SER A 249 17.20 -7.82 1.62
N PRO A 250 16.80 -7.94 2.89
CA PRO A 250 15.96 -6.94 3.54
C PRO A 250 16.66 -5.57 3.71
N LEU A 251 17.97 -5.54 3.60
CA LEU A 251 18.78 -4.32 3.67
C LEU A 251 19.09 -3.72 2.28
N GLY A 252 18.47 -4.24 1.20
CA GLY A 252 18.71 -3.78 -0.17
C GLY A 252 20.02 -4.34 -0.78
N PRO A 253 20.50 -3.81 -1.91
CA PRO A 253 19.85 -2.73 -2.67
C PRO A 253 18.52 -3.18 -3.30
N PHE A 254 17.53 -2.30 -3.30
CA PHE A 254 16.24 -2.52 -3.96
C PHE A 254 16.25 -1.91 -5.36
N VAL A 255 15.78 -2.66 -6.34
CA VAL A 255 15.70 -2.20 -7.74
C VAL A 255 14.27 -2.27 -8.27
N THR A 256 13.92 -1.36 -9.17
CA THR A 256 12.62 -1.32 -9.85
C THR A 256 12.56 -2.34 -10.99
N PRO A 257 11.41 -2.56 -11.67
CA PRO A 257 11.29 -3.45 -12.82
C PRO A 257 12.28 -3.15 -13.96
N THR A 258 12.62 -1.89 -14.18
CA THR A 258 13.60 -1.49 -15.21
C THR A 258 15.05 -1.48 -14.70
N GLY A 259 15.29 -1.93 -13.45
CA GLY A 259 16.63 -2.03 -12.85
C GLY A 259 17.15 -0.71 -12.27
N VAL A 260 16.30 0.28 -12.05
CA VAL A 260 16.69 1.51 -11.35
C VAL A 260 16.83 1.21 -9.86
N ASP A 261 17.99 1.51 -9.28
CA ASP A 261 18.20 1.41 -7.83
C ASP A 261 17.31 2.46 -7.12
N LEU A 262 16.64 2.05 -6.05
CA LEU A 262 15.84 3.00 -5.26
C LEU A 262 16.70 4.11 -4.64
N MET A 263 18.00 3.93 -4.53
CA MET A 263 18.95 4.97 -4.09
C MET A 263 19.39 5.92 -5.20
N ASP A 264 19.12 5.64 -6.48
CA ASP A 264 19.41 6.54 -7.59
C ASP A 264 18.67 7.87 -7.45
N LEU A 265 19.33 8.95 -7.82
CA LEU A 265 18.75 10.30 -7.79
C LEU A 265 17.92 10.58 -9.05
N THR A 266 16.94 9.74 -9.27
CA THR A 266 15.93 9.88 -10.34
C THR A 266 14.58 9.38 -9.89
N SER A 267 13.49 9.81 -10.52
CA SER A 267 12.16 9.22 -10.31
C SER A 267 12.16 7.72 -10.63
N LYS A 268 11.28 6.98 -9.95
CA LYS A 268 11.20 5.51 -10.06
C LYS A 268 10.04 5.11 -10.96
N ASP A 269 10.25 4.09 -11.78
CA ASP A 269 9.18 3.25 -12.30
C ASP A 269 8.66 2.29 -11.20
N GLY A 270 8.13 1.14 -11.53
CA GLY A 270 7.64 0.19 -10.52
C GLY A 270 6.30 0.59 -9.92
N ILE A 271 5.46 1.28 -10.68
CA ILE A 271 4.13 1.71 -10.25
C ILE A 271 3.25 0.48 -9.98
N VAL A 272 2.80 0.37 -8.73
CA VAL A 272 1.85 -0.65 -8.25
C VAL A 272 0.42 -0.15 -8.34
N LEU A 273 0.20 1.11 -7.93
CA LEU A 273 -1.11 1.74 -7.86
C LEU A 273 -0.99 3.24 -8.07
N THR A 274 -1.80 3.79 -8.97
CA THR A 274 -1.88 5.23 -9.25
C THR A 274 -3.30 5.58 -9.68
N ALA A 275 -3.65 6.87 -9.70
CA ALA A 275 -4.95 7.35 -10.21
C ALA A 275 -5.17 6.90 -11.66
N ASN A 276 -6.39 6.48 -11.98
CA ASN A 276 -6.73 5.89 -13.28
C ASN A 276 -7.74 6.72 -14.11
N GLY A 277 -8.05 7.95 -13.69
CA GLY A 277 -9.05 8.79 -14.35
C GLY A 277 -10.45 8.65 -13.79
N ASP A 278 -10.74 7.53 -13.13
CA ASP A 278 -11.97 7.35 -12.37
C ASP A 278 -12.02 8.29 -11.15
N ARG A 279 -12.99 8.11 -10.32
CA ARG A 279 -13.26 8.95 -9.15
C ARG A 279 -12.12 9.07 -8.14
N TRP A 280 -11.19 8.11 -8.10
CA TRP A 280 -10.20 7.96 -7.02
C TRP A 280 -8.83 8.49 -7.41
N ILE A 281 -8.34 9.48 -6.66
CA ILE A 281 -7.03 10.11 -6.82
C ILE A 281 -6.19 9.96 -5.56
N GLY A 282 -4.88 10.16 -5.72
CA GLY A 282 -3.91 10.07 -4.63
C GLY A 282 -3.94 8.76 -3.85
N PRO A 283 -4.02 7.57 -4.51
CA PRO A 283 -4.01 6.31 -3.78
C PRO A 283 -2.62 6.04 -3.21
N GLY A 284 -2.54 5.69 -1.92
CA GLY A 284 -1.25 5.43 -1.29
C GLY A 284 -1.31 4.94 0.13
N HIS A 285 -0.13 4.90 0.73
CA HIS A 285 0.17 4.45 2.09
C HIS A 285 -0.51 3.11 2.41
N ASN A 286 0.03 2.06 1.83
CA ASN A 286 -0.60 0.75 1.81
C ASN A 286 -0.10 -0.20 2.88
N SER A 287 -0.96 -1.14 3.24
CA SER A 287 -0.61 -2.44 3.80
C SER A 287 -1.08 -3.57 2.88
N VAL A 288 -0.68 -4.80 3.14
CA VAL A 288 -1.08 -5.99 2.36
C VAL A 288 -1.75 -7.00 3.28
N ALA A 289 -2.86 -7.54 2.83
CA ALA A 289 -3.57 -8.64 3.48
C ALA A 289 -3.67 -9.83 2.53
N THR A 290 -3.65 -11.06 3.06
CA THR A 290 -3.87 -12.28 2.28
C THR A 290 -5.14 -12.96 2.75
N ASP A 291 -6.06 -13.27 1.82
CA ASP A 291 -7.32 -13.95 2.12
C ASP A 291 -7.18 -15.48 2.24
N LEU A 292 -8.26 -16.18 2.56
CA LEU A 292 -8.27 -17.64 2.72
C LEU A 292 -7.99 -18.40 1.41
N ALA A 293 -8.15 -17.76 0.26
CA ALA A 293 -7.80 -18.33 -1.04
C ALA A 293 -6.34 -18.09 -1.44
N GLY A 294 -5.54 -17.42 -0.58
CA GLY A 294 -4.16 -17.07 -0.87
C GLY A 294 -4.02 -15.89 -1.83
N GLN A 295 -5.09 -15.15 -2.08
CA GLN A 295 -5.07 -13.91 -2.85
C GLN A 295 -4.60 -12.76 -1.96
N ASP A 296 -3.60 -12.02 -2.44
CA ASP A 296 -3.15 -10.80 -1.78
C ASP A 296 -4.02 -9.61 -2.17
N TRP A 297 -4.24 -8.72 -1.21
CA TRP A 297 -5.05 -7.53 -1.30
C TRP A 297 -4.23 -6.33 -0.86
N LEU A 298 -4.18 -5.29 -1.70
CA LEU A 298 -3.66 -4.00 -1.26
C LEU A 298 -4.76 -3.30 -0.46
N VAL A 299 -4.44 -2.93 0.76
CA VAL A 299 -5.28 -2.10 1.63
C VAL A 299 -4.64 -0.73 1.69
N TYR A 300 -5.36 0.31 1.32
CA TYR A 300 -4.80 1.63 1.09
C TYR A 300 -5.85 2.72 1.32
N HIS A 301 -5.47 3.97 1.25
CA HIS A 301 -6.42 5.07 1.15
C HIS A 301 -6.41 5.71 -0.24
N ALA A 302 -7.51 6.34 -0.64
CA ALA A 302 -7.58 7.20 -1.81
C ALA A 302 -8.57 8.35 -1.55
N ILE A 303 -8.58 9.35 -2.43
CA ILE A 303 -9.35 10.58 -2.29
C ILE A 303 -10.42 10.62 -3.37
N SER A 304 -11.66 10.91 -3.00
CA SER A 304 -12.72 11.13 -3.99
C SER A 304 -12.55 12.50 -4.65
N SER A 305 -12.44 12.56 -5.98
CA SER A 305 -12.39 13.83 -6.72
C SER A 305 -13.65 14.69 -6.51
N ALA A 306 -14.79 14.08 -6.22
CA ALA A 306 -16.06 14.76 -6.01
C ALA A 306 -16.27 15.27 -4.59
N ASP A 307 -15.57 14.70 -3.58
CA ASP A 307 -15.70 15.08 -2.17
C ASP A 307 -14.36 14.89 -1.45
N PRO A 308 -13.33 15.72 -1.81
CA PRO A 308 -11.95 15.46 -1.41
C PRO A 308 -11.62 15.89 0.03
N ASP A 309 -12.37 16.86 0.59
CA ASP A 309 -11.94 17.54 1.81
C ASP A 309 -13.04 17.65 2.85
N PHE A 310 -12.61 17.73 4.12
CA PHE A 310 -13.50 18.12 5.20
C PHE A 310 -13.75 19.64 5.19
N PRO A 311 -14.94 20.11 5.64
CA PRO A 311 -15.05 21.46 6.16
C PRO A 311 -13.98 21.71 7.22
N PRO A 312 -13.56 22.95 7.49
CA PRO A 312 -12.59 23.23 8.55
C PRO A 312 -13.03 22.62 9.88
N VAL A 313 -12.16 21.81 10.50
CA VAL A 313 -12.42 21.14 11.79
C VAL A 313 -11.53 21.71 12.89
N THR A 314 -12.00 21.66 14.13
CA THR A 314 -11.17 22.03 15.29
C THR A 314 -10.37 20.80 15.72
N GLY A 315 -9.05 20.86 15.58
CA GLY A 315 -8.14 19.80 16.03
C GLY A 315 -8.05 19.72 17.55
N ALA A 316 -7.45 18.64 18.01
CA ALA A 316 -7.26 18.35 19.44
C ALA A 316 -6.47 19.42 20.21
N ASN A 317 -5.74 20.28 19.53
CA ASN A 317 -5.00 21.42 20.09
C ASN A 317 -5.74 22.75 19.98
N GLY A 318 -7.02 22.76 19.55
CA GLY A 318 -7.81 23.95 19.32
C GLY A 318 -7.51 24.71 18.02
N ALA A 319 -6.58 24.22 17.21
CA ALA A 319 -6.27 24.82 15.91
C ALA A 319 -7.33 24.44 14.88
N THR A 320 -7.59 25.36 13.93
CA THR A 320 -8.40 25.02 12.76
C THR A 320 -7.58 24.20 11.79
N LEU A 321 -8.03 22.95 11.54
CA LEU A 321 -7.40 22.03 10.60
C LEU A 321 -8.20 21.98 9.30
N ARG A 322 -7.47 21.86 8.20
CA ARG A 322 -8.00 21.55 6.88
C ARG A 322 -7.50 20.17 6.52
N LEU A 323 -8.38 19.21 6.45
CA LEU A 323 -8.05 17.81 6.29
C LEU A 323 -8.68 17.25 5.02
N THR A 324 -7.95 16.42 4.33
CA THR A 324 -8.41 15.64 3.18
C THR A 324 -9.09 14.36 3.65
N LYS A 325 -10.22 14.02 3.04
CA LYS A 325 -10.90 12.75 3.26
C LYS A 325 -10.15 11.65 2.51
N ARG A 326 -9.70 10.66 3.25
CA ARG A 326 -8.91 9.53 2.73
C ARG A 326 -9.55 8.21 3.20
N PRO A 327 -10.71 7.79 2.65
CA PRO A 327 -11.41 6.58 3.06
C PRO A 327 -10.59 5.31 2.81
N LEU A 328 -10.96 4.23 3.53
CA LEU A 328 -10.34 2.91 3.41
C LEU A 328 -10.77 2.23 2.11
N MET A 329 -9.79 1.80 1.35
CA MET A 329 -9.93 1.10 0.09
C MET A 329 -9.29 -0.28 0.15
N ILE A 330 -9.81 -1.22 -0.62
CA ILE A 330 -9.13 -2.49 -0.94
C ILE A 330 -9.21 -2.76 -2.42
N ASP A 331 -8.17 -3.35 -2.98
CA ASP A 331 -8.21 -3.92 -4.32
C ASP A 331 -7.25 -5.12 -4.42
N ARG A 332 -7.55 -6.04 -5.33
CA ARG A 332 -6.75 -7.23 -5.55
C ARG A 332 -5.34 -6.84 -5.97
N LEU A 333 -4.34 -7.38 -5.29
CA LEU A 333 -2.93 -7.27 -5.63
C LEU A 333 -2.52 -8.49 -6.45
N ASP A 334 -2.22 -8.28 -7.72
CA ASP A 334 -1.79 -9.33 -8.65
C ASP A 334 -0.26 -9.35 -8.75
N TRP A 335 0.31 -10.55 -8.91
CA TRP A 335 1.74 -10.75 -9.13
C TRP A 335 1.96 -11.20 -10.58
N ILE A 336 2.39 -10.27 -11.43
CA ILE A 336 2.57 -10.50 -12.86
C ILE A 336 4.05 -10.32 -13.20
N ASP A 337 4.65 -11.33 -13.83
CA ASP A 337 6.09 -11.36 -14.16
C ASP A 337 7.00 -11.13 -12.94
N GLY A 338 6.54 -11.58 -11.77
CA GLY A 338 7.24 -11.42 -10.49
C GLY A 338 7.19 -9.99 -9.90
N TRP A 339 6.22 -9.17 -10.32
CA TRP A 339 6.01 -7.83 -9.80
C TRP A 339 4.57 -7.60 -9.37
N PRO A 340 4.35 -6.91 -8.23
CA PRO A 340 3.00 -6.60 -7.77
C PRO A 340 2.38 -5.48 -8.59
N VAL A 341 1.09 -5.58 -8.82
CA VAL A 341 0.28 -4.55 -9.48
C VAL A 341 -1.18 -4.69 -9.07
N VAL A 342 -1.86 -3.57 -8.83
CA VAL A 342 -3.27 -3.58 -8.46
C VAL A 342 -4.15 -3.85 -9.69
N ARG A 343 -5.06 -4.86 -9.57
CA ARG A 343 -6.04 -5.22 -10.60
C ARG A 343 -5.44 -5.29 -12.01
N ALA A 344 -4.31 -5.99 -12.12
CA ALA A 344 -3.55 -6.12 -13.37
C ALA A 344 -3.11 -4.78 -14.01
N GLY A 345 -3.11 -3.68 -13.27
CA GLY A 345 -2.78 -2.33 -13.76
C GLY A 345 -4.00 -1.44 -14.04
N ALA A 346 -5.22 -1.91 -13.74
CA ALA A 346 -6.44 -1.10 -13.90
C ALA A 346 -6.59 0.02 -12.84
N GLY A 347 -5.75 0.02 -11.79
CA GLY A 347 -5.80 1.03 -10.73
C GLY A 347 -6.95 0.85 -9.73
N PRO A 348 -7.33 1.89 -8.97
CA PRO A 348 -8.39 1.83 -7.98
C PRO A 348 -9.73 1.42 -8.59
N SER A 349 -10.52 0.61 -7.87
CA SER A 349 -11.84 0.22 -8.37
C SER A 349 -12.91 1.24 -8.02
N ASN A 350 -13.78 1.55 -8.97
CA ASN A 350 -14.95 2.42 -8.82
C ASN A 350 -16.28 1.71 -9.13
N SER A 351 -16.24 0.42 -9.37
CA SER A 351 -17.39 -0.44 -9.66
C SER A 351 -17.34 -1.70 -8.82
N PRO A 352 -18.46 -2.45 -8.66
CA PRO A 352 -18.48 -3.69 -7.90
C PRO A 352 -17.42 -4.69 -8.38
N GLN A 353 -16.61 -5.20 -7.46
CA GLN A 353 -15.57 -6.21 -7.66
C GLN A 353 -15.88 -7.46 -6.85
N ALA A 354 -15.28 -8.60 -7.22
CA ALA A 354 -15.34 -9.82 -6.41
C ALA A 354 -14.67 -9.56 -5.04
N ALA A 355 -15.37 -9.93 -3.96
CA ALA A 355 -14.87 -9.73 -2.60
C ALA A 355 -13.76 -10.73 -2.24
N PRO A 356 -12.93 -10.41 -1.20
CA PRO A 356 -11.99 -11.35 -0.61
C PRO A 356 -12.67 -12.64 -0.15
N VAL A 357 -12.00 -13.77 -0.32
CA VAL A 357 -12.47 -15.07 0.18
C VAL A 357 -12.15 -15.17 1.67
N THR A 358 -13.12 -14.86 2.50
CA THR A 358 -12.95 -14.87 3.98
C THR A 358 -13.82 -15.93 4.65
N ALA A 359 -14.76 -16.53 3.91
CA ALA A 359 -15.53 -17.68 4.37
C ALA A 359 -14.92 -19.00 3.88
N PRO A 360 -14.52 -19.89 4.79
CA PRO A 360 -14.01 -21.20 4.38
C PRO A 360 -15.12 -22.08 3.83
N VAL A 361 -14.80 -22.90 2.82
CA VAL A 361 -15.71 -23.96 2.34
C VAL A 361 -15.80 -25.11 3.32
N VAL A 362 -14.72 -25.32 4.09
CA VAL A 362 -14.66 -26.29 5.19
C VAL A 362 -13.90 -25.66 6.35
N SER A 363 -14.47 -25.82 7.55
CA SER A 363 -13.82 -25.45 8.82
C SER A 363 -13.92 -26.59 9.81
N VAL A 364 -13.13 -26.54 10.86
CA VAL A 364 -13.20 -27.45 12.00
C VAL A 364 -13.54 -26.66 13.25
N SER A 365 -14.66 -27.03 13.85
CA SER A 365 -15.10 -26.49 15.14
C SER A 365 -15.41 -27.66 16.08
N GLY A 366 -15.51 -27.42 17.36
CA GLY A 366 -15.84 -28.46 18.35
C GLY A 366 -17.13 -29.22 18.02
N GLY A 367 -17.22 -30.49 18.44
CA GLY A 367 -18.37 -31.34 18.22
C GLY A 367 -18.07 -32.82 18.57
N PRO A 368 -18.99 -33.75 18.39
CA PRO A 368 -18.78 -35.17 18.69
C PRO A 368 -17.55 -35.72 17.94
N GLY A 369 -16.58 -36.25 18.71
CA GLY A 369 -15.33 -36.78 18.18
C GLY A 369 -14.25 -35.72 17.81
N ALA A 370 -14.50 -34.44 18.05
CA ALA A 370 -13.52 -33.38 18.01
C ALA A 370 -12.85 -33.16 19.37
N TRP A 371 -11.73 -32.48 19.40
CA TRP A 371 -11.12 -32.03 20.64
C TRP A 371 -12.06 -31.05 21.37
N PRO A 372 -11.99 -31.01 22.73
CA PRO A 372 -12.74 -30.02 23.50
C PRO A 372 -12.28 -28.60 23.13
N VAL A 373 -13.22 -27.67 23.24
CA VAL A 373 -12.92 -26.23 23.08
C VAL A 373 -12.61 -25.65 24.45
N VAL A 374 -11.42 -25.09 24.60
CA VAL A 374 -10.95 -24.39 25.81
C VAL A 374 -10.50 -23.01 25.40
N ASP A 375 -11.07 -21.97 26.00
CA ASP A 375 -10.79 -20.56 25.69
C ASP A 375 -10.87 -20.24 24.18
N GLY A 376 -11.84 -20.83 23.48
CA GLY A 376 -12.10 -20.65 22.07
C GLY A 376 -11.34 -21.61 21.14
N ALA A 377 -10.25 -22.22 21.58
CA ALA A 377 -9.41 -23.10 20.78
C ALA A 377 -9.72 -24.60 21.01
N LEU A 378 -9.44 -25.40 19.99
CA LEU A 378 -9.45 -26.86 20.09
C LEU A 378 -8.19 -27.33 20.83
N VAL A 379 -8.32 -28.03 21.94
CA VAL A 379 -7.20 -28.50 22.76
C VAL A 379 -7.21 -30.04 22.86
N ALA A 380 -6.09 -30.67 22.56
CA ALA A 380 -5.93 -32.12 22.57
C ALA A 380 -5.86 -32.67 24.01
N GLU A 381 -6.66 -33.69 24.35
CA GLU A 381 -6.59 -34.42 25.61
C GLU A 381 -5.55 -35.56 25.58
N GLY A 382 -5.02 -35.89 24.39
CA GLY A 382 -4.02 -36.90 24.11
C GLY A 382 -3.69 -37.02 22.64
N PRO A 383 -2.90 -38.03 22.23
CA PRO A 383 -2.59 -38.27 20.82
C PRO A 383 -3.86 -38.54 20.01
N GLY A 384 -3.93 -37.96 18.81
CA GLY A 384 -5.08 -38.13 17.91
C GLY A 384 -5.31 -36.98 16.97
N THR A 385 -6.44 -37.00 16.28
CA THR A 385 -6.83 -35.98 15.30
C THR A 385 -8.23 -35.45 15.56
N SER A 386 -8.43 -34.14 15.29
CA SER A 386 -9.75 -33.51 15.22
C SER A 386 -9.99 -33.10 13.77
N LEU A 387 -10.95 -33.74 13.08
CA LEU A 387 -11.11 -33.66 11.63
C LEU A 387 -12.43 -33.01 11.22
N SER A 388 -12.43 -32.33 10.08
CA SER A 388 -13.62 -31.81 9.44
C SER A 388 -14.61 -32.95 9.09
N ARG A 389 -15.89 -32.61 9.01
CA ARG A 389 -16.92 -33.53 8.54
C ARG A 389 -16.91 -33.74 7.03
N ARG A 390 -16.49 -32.71 6.28
CA ARG A 390 -16.42 -32.69 4.83
C ARG A 390 -15.00 -32.88 4.36
N THR A 391 -14.83 -33.42 3.17
CA THR A 391 -13.57 -33.45 2.44
C THR A 391 -13.38 -32.19 1.61
N VAL A 392 -12.14 -31.83 1.35
CA VAL A 392 -11.74 -30.83 0.36
C VAL A 392 -11.01 -31.51 -0.79
N SER A 393 -11.10 -30.98 -1.99
CA SER A 393 -10.45 -31.53 -3.19
C SER A 393 -9.97 -30.43 -4.12
N GLY A 394 -9.07 -30.77 -5.05
CA GLY A 394 -8.50 -29.82 -6.03
C GLY A 394 -7.43 -28.91 -5.43
N ASP A 395 -7.19 -27.79 -6.09
CA ASP A 395 -6.26 -26.77 -5.63
C ASP A 395 -6.88 -26.01 -4.45
N VAL A 396 -6.20 -26.05 -3.32
CA VAL A 396 -6.78 -25.61 -2.05
C VAL A 396 -5.71 -25.02 -1.14
N ARG A 397 -6.07 -23.99 -0.39
CA ARG A 397 -5.34 -23.50 0.77
C ARG A 397 -6.03 -24.03 2.04
N VAL A 398 -5.22 -24.60 2.92
CA VAL A 398 -5.64 -25.07 4.27
C VAL A 398 -4.78 -24.31 5.27
N GLU A 399 -5.39 -23.70 6.26
CA GLU A 399 -4.64 -22.99 7.30
C GLU A 399 -5.21 -23.19 8.68
N ALA A 400 -4.38 -23.00 9.69
CA ALA A 400 -4.75 -22.95 11.08
C ALA A 400 -3.75 -22.13 11.89
N ASP A 401 -4.18 -21.60 13.02
CA ASP A 401 -3.30 -21.16 14.08
C ASP A 401 -3.01 -22.36 15.02
N LEU A 402 -1.72 -22.62 15.26
CA LEU A 402 -1.23 -23.78 16.02
C LEU A 402 -0.28 -23.35 17.13
N ARG A 403 -0.27 -24.09 18.26
CA ARG A 403 0.72 -24.00 19.33
C ARG A 403 0.89 -25.33 20.08
N ASP A 404 1.89 -25.40 20.94
CA ASP A 404 2.15 -26.52 21.86
C ASP A 404 2.27 -27.86 21.11
N GLY A 405 3.00 -27.88 19.97
CA GLY A 405 3.29 -29.08 19.18
C GLY A 405 2.10 -29.64 18.40
N ALA A 406 1.09 -28.81 18.13
CA ALA A 406 -0.01 -29.18 17.24
C ALA A 406 0.44 -29.33 15.79
N GLY A 407 -0.29 -30.14 15.01
CA GLY A 407 -0.10 -30.31 13.57
C GLY A 407 -1.35 -29.92 12.79
N LEU A 408 -1.16 -29.37 11.58
CA LEU A 408 -2.20 -29.12 10.60
C LEU A 408 -2.41 -30.38 9.74
N VAL A 409 -3.59 -30.99 9.82
CA VAL A 409 -3.98 -32.07 8.89
C VAL A 409 -4.50 -31.43 7.60
N ILE A 410 -3.75 -31.60 6.53
CA ILE A 410 -4.00 -30.99 5.22
C ILE A 410 -4.90 -31.86 4.36
N ALA A 411 -4.71 -33.17 4.44
CA ALA A 411 -5.57 -34.18 3.81
C ALA A 411 -5.57 -35.46 4.65
N TYR A 412 -6.73 -36.00 4.92
CA TYR A 412 -6.88 -37.27 5.65
C TYR A 412 -8.00 -38.11 5.03
N ARG A 413 -7.65 -39.29 4.54
CA ARG A 413 -8.61 -40.34 4.18
C ARG A 413 -8.68 -41.40 5.27
N ASP A 414 -7.52 -41.94 5.64
CA ASP A 414 -7.31 -42.89 6.73
C ASP A 414 -5.84 -42.85 7.24
N SER A 415 -5.46 -43.78 8.09
CA SER A 415 -4.10 -43.85 8.65
C SER A 415 -3.00 -44.21 7.66
N ALA A 416 -3.35 -44.80 6.49
CA ALA A 416 -2.45 -45.15 5.41
C ALA A 416 -2.33 -44.06 4.34
N ASP A 417 -3.31 -43.15 4.30
CA ASP A 417 -3.43 -42.09 3.30
C ASP A 417 -3.74 -40.74 3.96
N ASN A 418 -2.70 -39.98 4.33
CA ASN A 418 -2.83 -38.66 4.96
C ASN A 418 -1.60 -37.76 4.71
N VAL A 419 -1.80 -36.45 4.92
CA VAL A 419 -0.76 -35.43 4.90
C VAL A 419 -0.94 -34.53 6.11
N THR A 420 0.11 -34.36 6.90
CA THR A 420 0.11 -33.53 8.11
C THR A 420 1.38 -32.70 8.19
N ALA A 421 1.23 -31.42 8.48
CA ALA A 421 2.34 -30.53 8.81
C ALA A 421 2.40 -30.36 10.34
N TRP A 422 3.59 -30.47 10.91
CA TRP A 422 3.83 -30.40 12.35
C TRP A 422 4.76 -29.24 12.69
N LEU A 423 4.43 -28.52 13.76
CA LEU A 423 5.40 -27.73 14.52
C LEU A 423 6.05 -28.70 15.54
N ASP A 424 7.18 -29.30 15.15
CA ASP A 424 7.85 -30.33 15.94
C ASP A 424 8.75 -29.69 17.00
N GLU A 425 8.21 -29.51 18.23
CA GLU A 425 8.93 -28.93 19.36
C GLU A 425 10.20 -29.73 19.75
N SER A 426 10.19 -31.05 19.57
CA SER A 426 11.32 -31.88 19.96
C SER A 426 12.55 -31.75 19.06
N ALA A 427 12.32 -31.35 17.81
CA ALA A 427 13.34 -31.19 16.79
C ALA A 427 13.55 -29.73 16.38
N ASP A 428 12.71 -28.82 16.84
CA ASP A 428 12.65 -27.39 16.47
C ASP A 428 12.50 -27.20 14.96
N ARG A 429 11.50 -27.90 14.37
CA ARG A 429 11.32 -27.99 12.91
C ARG A 429 9.89 -27.87 12.46
N LEU A 430 9.69 -27.27 11.29
CA LEU A 430 8.51 -27.51 10.48
C LEU A 430 8.68 -28.83 9.72
N VAL A 431 7.79 -29.78 9.98
CA VAL A 431 7.86 -31.14 9.41
C VAL A 431 6.60 -31.40 8.61
N VAL A 432 6.73 -31.83 7.35
CA VAL A 432 5.61 -32.31 6.54
C VAL A 432 5.74 -33.82 6.37
N GLU A 433 4.79 -34.56 6.93
CA GLU A 433 4.65 -35.99 6.80
C GLU A 433 3.56 -36.33 5.77
N THR A 434 3.90 -37.20 4.82
CA THR A 434 2.92 -37.73 3.86
C THR A 434 2.87 -39.24 3.98
N ALA A 435 1.67 -39.81 4.04
CA ALA A 435 1.42 -41.24 3.91
C ALA A 435 0.58 -41.48 2.66
N ALA A 436 1.02 -42.40 1.80
CA ALA A 436 0.30 -42.82 0.60
C ALA A 436 0.40 -44.34 0.44
N HIS A 437 -0.74 -45.04 0.48
CA HIS A 437 -0.81 -46.51 0.49
C HIS A 437 0.07 -47.15 1.56
N GLY A 438 0.12 -46.53 2.75
CA GLY A 438 0.92 -46.96 3.89
C GLY A 438 2.44 -46.62 3.80
N ARG A 439 2.92 -46.12 2.65
CA ARG A 439 4.31 -45.64 2.52
C ARG A 439 4.38 -44.19 3.06
N ARG A 440 5.24 -43.99 4.05
CA ARG A 440 5.48 -42.72 4.68
C ARG A 440 6.71 -42.01 4.11
N THR A 441 6.60 -40.69 3.91
CA THR A 441 7.74 -39.81 3.63
C THR A 441 7.70 -38.62 4.53
N ARG A 442 8.87 -38.06 4.83
CA ARG A 442 9.01 -36.86 5.70
C ARG A 442 9.96 -35.88 5.00
N LYS A 443 9.60 -34.60 5.04
CA LYS A 443 10.46 -33.48 4.68
C LYS A 443 10.35 -32.42 5.75
N GLU A 444 11.46 -31.77 6.05
CA GLU A 444 11.55 -30.85 7.18
C GLU A 444 12.50 -29.68 6.89
N VAL A 445 12.32 -28.60 7.63
CA VAL A 445 13.19 -27.41 7.67
C VAL A 445 13.29 -26.95 9.11
N ASP A 446 14.44 -26.41 9.49
CA ASP A 446 14.66 -25.84 10.81
C ASP A 446 13.77 -24.59 11.00
N LEU A 447 13.22 -24.41 12.19
CA LEU A 447 12.57 -23.18 12.62
C LEU A 447 13.64 -22.18 13.07
N PRO A 448 13.38 -20.86 13.03
CA PRO A 448 14.34 -19.86 13.48
C PRO A 448 14.78 -20.05 14.93
N ASP A 449 16.00 -19.64 15.26
CA ASP A 449 16.49 -19.61 16.62
C ASP A 449 15.56 -18.81 17.54
N GLY A 450 15.17 -19.42 18.66
CA GLY A 450 14.25 -18.79 19.62
C GLY A 450 12.76 -18.90 19.27
N PHE A 451 12.38 -19.67 18.27
CA PHE A 451 10.98 -19.93 17.93
C PHE A 451 10.24 -20.53 19.12
N SER A 452 9.17 -19.86 19.57
CA SER A 452 8.41 -20.31 20.74
C SER A 452 7.19 -21.14 20.35
N HIS A 453 7.26 -22.44 20.51
CA HIS A 453 6.12 -23.35 20.27
C HIS A 453 4.90 -23.08 21.16
N ARG A 454 5.03 -22.27 22.22
CA ARG A 454 3.93 -21.88 23.11
C ARG A 454 3.08 -20.74 22.56
N ASN A 455 3.62 -20.00 21.60
CA ASN A 455 2.91 -18.91 20.94
C ASN A 455 2.04 -19.46 19.81
N TRP A 456 1.03 -18.69 19.43
CA TRP A 456 0.23 -18.99 18.26
C TRP A 456 1.01 -18.66 16.97
N HIS A 457 1.07 -19.63 16.06
CA HIS A 457 1.65 -19.47 14.74
C HIS A 457 0.66 -19.88 13.66
N THR A 458 0.53 -19.11 12.60
CA THR A 458 -0.27 -19.49 11.45
C THR A 458 0.53 -20.47 10.58
N VAL A 459 -0.02 -21.67 10.40
CA VAL A 459 0.47 -22.65 9.43
C VAL A 459 -0.48 -22.68 8.26
N ALA A 460 0.03 -22.37 7.07
CA ALA A 460 -0.72 -22.36 5.83
C ALA A 460 -0.14 -23.37 4.84
N ALA A 461 -1.01 -24.11 4.18
CA ALA A 461 -0.65 -25.15 3.21
C ALA A 461 -1.37 -24.91 1.89
N GLU A 462 -0.66 -24.59 0.84
CA GLU A 462 -1.18 -24.44 -0.51
C GLU A 462 -0.89 -25.67 -1.36
N ARG A 463 -1.93 -26.30 -1.88
CA ARG A 463 -1.80 -27.42 -2.82
C ARG A 463 -2.22 -26.97 -4.21
N ARG A 464 -1.31 -27.09 -5.18
CA ARG A 464 -1.54 -26.91 -6.62
C ARG A 464 -1.21 -28.22 -7.34
N GLY A 465 -2.24 -28.89 -7.82
CA GLY A 465 -2.10 -30.24 -8.36
C GLY A 465 -1.49 -31.19 -7.32
N ARG A 466 -0.26 -31.64 -7.58
CA ARG A 466 0.49 -32.55 -6.69
C ARG A 466 1.55 -31.84 -5.83
N THR A 467 1.80 -30.57 -6.08
CA THR A 467 2.74 -29.77 -5.30
C THR A 467 2.02 -29.20 -4.09
N LEU A 468 2.61 -29.38 -2.93
CA LEU A 468 2.14 -28.83 -1.67
C LEU A 468 3.26 -28.02 -1.05
N THR A 469 2.99 -26.73 -0.84
CA THR A 469 3.88 -25.81 -0.10
C THR A 469 3.23 -25.50 1.24
N VAL A 470 4.01 -25.67 2.31
CA VAL A 470 3.58 -25.40 3.70
C VAL A 470 4.47 -24.31 4.26
N GLU A 471 3.88 -23.31 4.85
CA GLU A 471 4.53 -22.13 5.44
C GLU A 471 4.12 -21.96 6.90
N VAL A 472 5.03 -21.41 7.70
CA VAL A 472 4.77 -20.96 9.07
C VAL A 472 5.09 -19.49 9.15
N SER A 473 4.14 -18.68 9.64
CA SER A 473 4.32 -17.26 9.90
C SER A 473 3.70 -16.86 11.23
N ALA A 474 4.14 -15.74 11.77
CA ALA A 474 3.56 -15.17 13.00
C ALA A 474 2.18 -14.56 12.72
N ASP A 475 2.06 -13.81 11.66
CA ASP A 475 0.81 -13.27 11.15
C ASP A 475 0.41 -13.94 9.81
N ARG A 476 -0.56 -13.41 9.10
CA ARG A 476 -1.06 -13.96 7.84
C ARG A 476 -0.51 -13.26 6.61
N LEU A 477 0.62 -12.59 6.72
CA LEU A 477 1.36 -12.04 5.60
C LEU A 477 2.28 -13.10 5.01
N ARG A 478 2.90 -12.79 3.88
CA ARG A 478 3.87 -13.64 3.20
C ARG A 478 5.29 -13.47 3.78
N ASP A 479 5.39 -13.30 5.08
CA ASP A 479 6.63 -13.24 5.86
C ASP A 479 6.88 -14.56 6.60
N ALA A 480 6.78 -15.67 5.87
CA ALA A 480 6.98 -17.00 6.40
C ALA A 480 8.40 -17.18 6.96
N VAL A 481 8.49 -17.63 8.20
CA VAL A 481 9.75 -17.94 8.89
C VAL A 481 10.24 -19.37 8.59
N ALA A 482 9.41 -20.24 8.02
CA ALA A 482 9.80 -21.55 7.53
C ALA A 482 8.88 -21.98 6.38
N THR A 483 9.47 -22.62 5.36
CA THR A 483 8.74 -23.11 4.18
C THR A 483 9.21 -24.49 3.77
N VAL A 484 8.27 -25.41 3.55
CA VAL A 484 8.54 -26.78 3.03
C VAL A 484 7.67 -27.06 1.83
N THR A 485 8.28 -27.46 0.72
CA THR A 485 7.55 -27.92 -0.46
C THR A 485 7.73 -29.43 -0.66
N VAL A 486 6.62 -30.17 -0.81
CA VAL A 486 6.59 -31.61 -1.06
C VAL A 486 5.70 -31.95 -2.25
N THR A 487 5.86 -33.16 -2.80
CA THR A 487 4.93 -33.73 -3.77
C THR A 487 4.05 -34.75 -3.07
N THR A 488 2.73 -34.63 -3.18
CA THR A 488 1.76 -35.58 -2.65
C THR A 488 0.89 -36.20 -3.73
N ALA A 489 0.52 -37.47 -3.55
CA ALA A 489 -0.48 -38.13 -4.39
C ALA A 489 -1.92 -37.87 -3.93
N LEU A 490 -2.09 -37.35 -2.71
CA LEU A 490 -3.39 -37.06 -2.12
C LEU A 490 -3.88 -35.69 -2.57
N THR A 491 -4.90 -35.66 -3.40
CA THR A 491 -5.53 -34.45 -3.94
C THR A 491 -6.89 -34.15 -3.30
N ASP A 492 -7.31 -34.96 -2.31
CA ASP A 492 -8.53 -34.79 -1.52
C ASP A 492 -8.37 -35.40 -0.13
N GLY A 493 -9.22 -35.01 0.79
CA GLY A 493 -9.27 -35.54 2.14
C GLY A 493 -9.98 -34.58 3.10
N ARG A 494 -10.14 -35.03 4.35
CA ARG A 494 -10.60 -34.18 5.45
C ARG A 494 -9.42 -33.36 5.97
N ILE A 495 -9.68 -32.14 6.39
CA ILE A 495 -8.70 -31.25 7.05
C ILE A 495 -8.90 -31.30 8.57
N GLY A 496 -7.93 -30.77 9.33
CA GLY A 496 -8.11 -30.69 10.79
C GLY A 496 -6.81 -30.40 11.53
N ALA A 497 -6.83 -30.75 12.81
CA ALA A 497 -5.67 -30.70 13.68
C ALA A 497 -5.23 -32.11 14.10
N ALA A 498 -3.94 -32.26 14.41
CA ALA A 498 -3.35 -33.48 14.95
C ALA A 498 -2.50 -33.17 16.18
N ALA A 499 -2.43 -34.13 17.11
CA ALA A 499 -1.59 -34.04 18.30
C ALA A 499 -0.84 -35.34 18.54
N ARG A 500 0.41 -35.23 19.01
CA ARG A 500 1.20 -36.36 19.51
C ARG A 500 1.10 -36.54 20.99
N GLY A 501 0.51 -35.57 21.71
CA GLY A 501 0.35 -35.56 23.14
C GLY A 501 -0.82 -34.69 23.62
N LYS A 502 -0.95 -34.56 24.93
CA LYS A 502 -1.93 -33.67 25.55
C LYS A 502 -1.46 -32.21 25.52
N GLY A 503 -2.41 -31.28 25.33
CA GLY A 503 -2.16 -29.84 25.44
C GLY A 503 -1.95 -29.11 24.09
N ALA A 504 -1.65 -29.87 23.04
CA ALA A 504 -1.55 -29.28 21.68
C ALA A 504 -2.85 -28.54 21.31
N ALA A 505 -2.73 -27.32 20.82
CA ALA A 505 -3.89 -26.46 20.54
C ALA A 505 -3.92 -25.96 19.11
N ALA A 506 -5.14 -25.87 18.55
CA ALA A 506 -5.39 -25.40 17.20
C ALA A 506 -6.63 -24.51 17.15
N ASP A 507 -6.59 -23.45 16.37
CA ASP A 507 -7.69 -22.54 16.13
C ASP A 507 -7.75 -22.13 14.66
N ASN A 508 -8.83 -21.45 14.25
CA ASN A 508 -9.02 -20.89 12.91
C ASN A 508 -8.79 -21.90 11.76
N ILE A 509 -9.02 -23.19 12.00
CA ILE A 509 -8.82 -24.24 10.99
C ILE A 509 -9.81 -24.05 9.86
N SER A 510 -9.30 -23.81 8.67
CA SER A 510 -10.11 -23.49 7.51
C SER A 510 -9.50 -24.02 6.20
N ALA A 511 -10.36 -24.21 5.20
CA ALA A 511 -9.93 -24.47 3.82
C ALA A 511 -10.77 -23.66 2.83
N ALA A 512 -10.13 -23.16 1.79
CA ALA A 512 -10.76 -22.51 0.66
C ALA A 512 -10.08 -22.94 -0.65
N PRO A 513 -10.79 -22.93 -1.79
CA PRO A 513 -10.16 -23.09 -3.10
C PRO A 513 -9.10 -21.99 -3.29
N LEU A 514 -7.96 -22.35 -3.89
CA LEU A 514 -6.94 -21.36 -4.22
C LEU A 514 -7.44 -20.39 -5.26
N ALA A 515 -7.08 -19.13 -5.11
CA ALA A 515 -7.30 -18.12 -6.13
C ALA A 515 -6.51 -18.45 -7.41
N GLU A 516 -7.14 -18.23 -8.54
CA GLU A 516 -6.48 -18.32 -9.83
C GLU A 516 -5.63 -17.07 -10.07
N PRO A 517 -4.33 -17.21 -10.38
CA PRO A 517 -3.47 -16.06 -10.57
C PRO A 517 -3.80 -15.32 -11.86
N VAL A 518 -3.81 -14.01 -11.80
CA VAL A 518 -3.85 -13.16 -12.99
C VAL A 518 -2.45 -13.07 -13.58
N THR A 519 -2.32 -13.37 -14.87
CA THR A 519 -1.04 -13.51 -15.56
C THR A 519 -0.77 -12.45 -16.63
N ARG A 520 -1.73 -11.55 -16.86
CA ARG A 520 -1.60 -10.51 -17.89
C ARG A 520 -2.02 -9.17 -17.34
N ARG A 521 -1.25 -8.15 -17.65
CA ARG A 521 -1.60 -6.75 -17.37
C ARG A 521 -2.69 -6.27 -18.32
N VAL A 522 -3.44 -5.27 -17.88
CA VAL A 522 -4.25 -4.43 -18.78
C VAL A 522 -3.28 -3.82 -19.80
N PRO A 523 -3.61 -3.86 -21.12
CA PRO A 523 -2.72 -3.30 -22.13
C PRO A 523 -2.46 -1.81 -21.92
N ASP A 524 -1.24 -1.40 -22.23
CA ASP A 524 -0.92 0.03 -22.33
C ASP A 524 -1.70 0.68 -23.48
N PRO A 525 -1.95 1.98 -23.40
CA PRO A 525 -2.61 2.71 -24.48
C PRO A 525 -1.90 2.56 -25.81
N GLU A 526 -2.63 2.18 -26.85
CA GLU A 526 -2.11 2.14 -28.21
C GLU A 526 -1.89 3.55 -28.75
N ILE A 527 -0.86 3.69 -29.61
CA ILE A 527 -0.53 4.93 -30.31
C ILE A 527 -0.91 4.76 -31.77
N GLY A 528 -1.81 5.60 -32.23
CA GLY A 528 -2.32 5.54 -33.60
C GLY A 528 -1.42 6.21 -34.64
N ALA A 529 -1.99 6.54 -35.79
CA ALA A 529 -1.25 7.14 -36.89
C ALA A 529 -0.71 8.53 -36.57
N LEU A 530 0.48 8.83 -37.09
CA LEU A 530 1.07 10.17 -37.02
C LEU A 530 0.14 11.20 -37.70
N LEU A 531 -0.01 12.35 -37.08
CA LEU A 531 -0.73 13.51 -37.59
C LEU A 531 0.27 14.59 -38.02
N PRO A 532 0.76 14.60 -39.29
CA PRO A 532 1.82 15.52 -39.74
C PRO A 532 1.46 16.99 -39.55
N GLY A 533 0.20 17.38 -39.78
CA GLY A 533 -0.28 18.76 -39.59
C GLY A 533 -0.18 19.31 -38.17
N TYR A 534 0.00 18.42 -37.17
CA TYR A 534 0.14 18.74 -35.75
C TYR A 534 1.50 18.33 -35.19
N SER A 535 2.46 17.98 -36.08
CA SER A 535 3.78 17.52 -35.73
C SER A 535 4.86 18.49 -36.29
N ASP A 536 6.04 18.48 -35.68
CA ASP A 536 7.19 19.25 -36.16
C ASP A 536 8.47 18.45 -35.85
N GLU A 537 9.26 18.18 -36.88
CA GLU A 537 10.56 17.49 -36.78
C GLU A 537 11.73 18.50 -36.60
N PHE A 538 11.44 19.80 -36.60
CA PHE A 538 12.42 20.90 -36.52
C PHE A 538 13.51 20.84 -37.59
N ASP A 539 13.17 20.32 -38.75
CA ASP A 539 14.07 20.24 -39.92
C ASP A 539 14.23 21.62 -40.62
N GLY A 540 15.18 22.41 -40.13
CA GLY A 540 15.50 23.72 -40.72
C GLY A 540 14.89 24.91 -39.98
N THR A 541 13.58 25.12 -40.02
CA THR A 541 12.86 26.17 -39.27
C THR A 541 11.67 25.59 -38.54
N ALA A 542 11.30 26.16 -37.40
CA ALA A 542 10.08 25.79 -36.72
C ALA A 542 8.84 26.05 -37.59
N ASP A 543 7.84 25.17 -37.50
CA ASP A 543 6.54 25.30 -38.17
C ASP A 543 5.93 26.68 -37.82
N PRO A 544 5.40 27.47 -38.75
CA PRO A 544 4.74 28.74 -38.47
C PRO A 544 3.48 28.64 -37.60
N ALA A 545 2.95 27.46 -37.39
CA ALA A 545 1.85 27.23 -36.42
C ALA A 545 2.26 27.46 -34.95
N TRP A 546 3.54 27.46 -34.63
CA TRP A 546 4.05 27.79 -33.31
C TRP A 546 3.88 29.28 -32.98
N GLN A 547 3.40 29.57 -31.79
CA GLN A 547 3.14 30.91 -31.27
C GLN A 547 3.68 31.07 -29.86
N TRP A 548 4.34 32.15 -29.56
CA TRP A 548 4.79 32.51 -28.23
C TRP A 548 3.65 33.10 -27.40
N VAL A 549 3.43 32.57 -26.21
CA VAL A 549 2.61 33.23 -25.21
C VAL A 549 3.40 34.38 -24.56
N ARG A 550 4.63 34.08 -24.15
CA ARG A 550 5.65 35.00 -23.67
C ARG A 550 6.98 34.59 -24.31
N GLY A 551 7.79 35.57 -24.67
CA GLY A 551 9.02 35.31 -25.40
C GLY A 551 8.92 35.66 -26.90
N ASP A 552 9.96 35.39 -27.62
CA ASP A 552 10.10 35.67 -29.05
C ASP A 552 11.05 34.68 -29.72
N ALA A 553 11.34 34.90 -31.02
CA ALA A 553 12.23 34.03 -31.78
C ALA A 553 13.68 33.98 -31.26
N ALA A 554 14.11 34.90 -30.39
CA ALA A 554 15.42 34.86 -29.74
C ALA A 554 15.45 33.96 -28.50
N THR A 555 14.29 33.49 -28.02
CA THR A 555 14.19 32.63 -26.83
C THR A 555 14.65 31.21 -27.11
N ALA A 556 14.36 30.67 -28.31
CA ALA A 556 14.78 29.34 -28.75
C ALA A 556 15.16 29.40 -30.24
N THR A 557 16.03 28.50 -30.68
CA THR A 557 16.50 28.42 -32.08
C THR A 557 16.43 26.99 -32.61
N VAL A 558 15.97 26.83 -33.85
CA VAL A 558 16.07 25.54 -34.55
C VAL A 558 17.48 25.45 -35.17
N ARG A 559 18.21 24.41 -34.78
CA ARG A 559 19.53 24.10 -35.32
C ARG A 559 19.87 22.63 -35.16
N GLY A 560 20.50 22.06 -36.17
CA GLY A 560 20.94 20.66 -36.13
C GLY A 560 19.78 19.68 -36.09
N GLY A 561 18.61 20.04 -36.64
CA GLY A 561 17.42 19.17 -36.62
C GLY A 561 16.72 19.11 -35.25
N ALA A 562 16.83 20.17 -34.45
CA ALA A 562 16.18 20.23 -33.14
C ALA A 562 15.86 21.66 -32.72
N LEU A 563 14.87 21.85 -31.88
CA LEU A 563 14.61 23.10 -31.17
C LEU A 563 15.49 23.17 -29.91
N VAL A 564 16.46 24.07 -29.92
CA VAL A 564 17.40 24.29 -28.81
C VAL A 564 16.95 25.49 -27.99
N TRP A 565 16.65 25.26 -26.72
CA TRP A 565 16.02 26.24 -25.83
C TRP A 565 16.75 26.33 -24.48
N PRO A 566 17.64 27.34 -24.31
CA PRO A 566 18.26 27.61 -23.02
C PRO A 566 17.21 27.96 -21.96
N THR A 567 17.33 27.40 -20.77
CA THR A 567 16.45 27.75 -19.64
C THR A 567 16.60 29.22 -19.28
N ARG A 568 15.51 29.85 -18.90
CA ARG A 568 15.47 31.24 -18.45
C ARG A 568 14.84 31.33 -17.07
N ALA A 569 15.19 32.38 -16.33
CA ALA A 569 14.46 32.75 -15.14
C ALA A 569 12.99 32.98 -15.48
N GLY A 570 12.11 32.59 -14.62
CA GLY A 570 10.66 32.65 -14.78
C GLY A 570 10.02 31.30 -14.45
N GLU A 571 8.79 31.31 -14.02
CA GLU A 571 8.02 30.15 -13.55
C GLU A 571 6.68 30.08 -14.29
N LEU A 572 6.09 28.91 -14.30
CA LEU A 572 4.69 28.65 -14.62
C LEU A 572 4.11 27.79 -13.48
N TYR A 573 3.66 28.49 -12.42
CA TYR A 573 3.21 27.86 -11.19
C TYR A 573 2.45 28.85 -10.28
N LEU A 574 1.18 28.59 -9.98
CA LEU A 574 0.35 29.27 -8.95
C LEU A 574 0.37 30.82 -9.04
N GLY A 575 0.33 31.38 -10.22
CA GLY A 575 0.30 32.82 -10.43
C GLY A 575 1.68 33.48 -10.61
N ASP A 576 2.79 32.77 -10.46
CA ASP A 576 4.08 33.16 -11.01
C ASP A 576 4.15 32.67 -12.47
N ASN A 577 3.56 33.43 -13.36
CA ASN A 577 3.37 33.10 -14.78
C ASN A 577 4.29 33.96 -15.65
N THR A 578 5.59 33.84 -15.44
CA THR A 578 6.62 34.67 -16.10
C THR A 578 7.47 33.90 -17.11
N ALA A 579 7.44 32.58 -17.10
CA ALA A 579 8.19 31.76 -18.04
C ALA A 579 7.69 31.92 -19.49
N PRO A 580 8.56 31.91 -20.49
CA PRO A 580 8.14 31.84 -21.90
C PRO A 580 7.54 30.47 -22.19
N VAL A 581 6.43 30.44 -22.94
CA VAL A 581 5.74 29.25 -23.40
C VAL A 581 5.56 29.30 -24.91
N LEU A 582 5.91 28.22 -25.60
CA LEU A 582 5.73 28.08 -27.04
C LEU A 582 4.58 27.10 -27.30
N THR A 583 3.53 27.54 -28.02
CA THR A 583 2.32 26.72 -28.21
C THR A 583 1.95 26.61 -29.70
N ARG A 584 1.28 25.51 -30.05
CA ARG A 584 0.62 25.29 -31.33
C ARG A 584 -0.77 24.70 -31.15
N PRO A 585 -1.67 24.76 -32.14
CA PRO A 585 -2.96 24.06 -32.07
C PRO A 585 -2.77 22.56 -31.80
N ALA A 586 -3.63 21.98 -30.95
CA ALA A 586 -3.73 20.55 -30.78
C ALA A 586 -4.69 19.92 -31.80
N PRO A 587 -4.61 18.59 -32.07
CA PRO A 587 -5.64 17.88 -32.81
C PRO A 587 -7.00 18.02 -32.13
N THR A 588 -8.08 17.91 -32.90
CA THR A 588 -9.43 17.82 -32.37
C THR A 588 -9.75 16.38 -31.93
N GLY A 589 -10.51 16.24 -30.85
CA GLY A 589 -10.81 14.94 -30.22
C GLY A 589 -9.63 14.37 -29.45
N ASP A 590 -9.63 13.04 -29.29
CA ASP A 590 -8.60 12.33 -28.53
C ASP A 590 -7.29 12.21 -29.31
N PHE A 591 -6.17 12.43 -28.64
CA PHE A 591 -4.85 12.40 -29.28
C PHE A 591 -3.73 12.05 -28.30
N THR A 592 -2.58 11.69 -28.85
CA THR A 592 -1.33 11.56 -28.11
C THR A 592 -0.29 12.52 -28.69
N VAL A 593 0.47 13.18 -27.82
CA VAL A 593 1.61 13.99 -28.21
C VAL A 593 2.88 13.50 -27.52
N GLU A 594 3.99 13.45 -28.23
CA GLU A 594 5.28 13.07 -27.66
C GLU A 594 6.42 13.96 -28.15
N THR A 595 7.49 13.98 -27.36
CA THR A 595 8.77 14.61 -27.72
C THR A 595 9.92 13.76 -27.20
N LYS A 596 11.06 13.83 -27.88
CA LYS A 596 12.35 13.39 -27.37
C LYS A 596 13.11 14.62 -26.89
N LEU A 597 13.39 14.66 -25.60
CA LEU A 597 14.02 15.77 -24.90
C LEU A 597 15.42 15.36 -24.43
N THR A 598 16.45 16.13 -24.80
CA THR A 598 17.74 16.10 -24.11
C THR A 598 17.83 17.34 -23.22
N PHE A 599 18.12 17.12 -21.91
CA PHE A 599 18.14 18.17 -20.90
C PHE A 599 19.36 18.05 -20.00
N ASP A 600 20.11 19.11 -19.84
CA ASP A 600 21.35 19.17 -19.07
C ASP A 600 21.22 19.95 -17.74
N GLY A 601 20.02 20.02 -17.19
CA GLY A 601 19.73 20.67 -15.92
C GLY A 601 20.56 20.13 -14.76
N THR A 602 21.07 21.00 -13.91
CA THR A 602 21.91 20.66 -12.76
C THR A 602 21.56 21.44 -11.49
N ARG A 603 20.64 22.39 -11.58
CA ARG A 603 20.22 23.22 -10.45
C ARG A 603 18.76 22.99 -10.12
N GLY A 604 18.46 23.09 -8.85
CA GLY A 604 17.09 22.93 -8.37
C GLY A 604 16.08 23.80 -9.12
N ASN A 605 14.96 23.18 -9.42
CA ASN A 605 13.79 23.69 -10.15
C ASN A 605 13.94 23.90 -11.65
N GLN A 606 15.14 23.76 -12.26
CA GLN A 606 15.26 23.78 -13.72
C GLN A 606 14.41 22.68 -14.34
N GLN A 607 13.65 23.00 -15.38
CA GLN A 607 12.77 22.04 -16.05
C GLN A 607 12.54 22.35 -17.51
N ALA A 608 12.31 21.30 -18.31
CA ALA A 608 11.93 21.38 -19.72
C ALA A 608 10.99 20.24 -20.09
N GLY A 609 10.06 20.46 -21.03
CA GLY A 609 9.15 19.40 -21.49
C GLY A 609 7.89 19.88 -22.20
N LEU A 610 6.86 19.02 -22.14
CA LEU A 610 5.57 19.15 -22.82
C LEU A 610 4.51 19.79 -21.93
N LEU A 611 3.60 20.52 -22.59
CA LEU A 611 2.36 21.06 -22.00
C LEU A 611 1.14 20.69 -22.87
N LEU A 612 0.00 20.49 -22.22
CA LEU A 612 -1.31 20.80 -22.77
C LEU A 612 -1.79 22.07 -22.05
N HIS A 613 -1.78 23.18 -22.77
CA HIS A 613 -1.92 24.53 -22.24
C HIS A 613 -3.24 25.16 -22.70
N GLN A 614 -4.11 25.52 -21.79
CA GLN A 614 -5.31 26.31 -22.07
C GLN A 614 -5.06 27.79 -21.74
N ASN A 615 -4.52 28.06 -20.58
CA ASN A 615 -4.01 29.35 -20.12
C ASN A 615 -3.00 29.13 -18.98
N ASP A 616 -2.47 30.21 -18.42
CA ASP A 616 -1.41 30.15 -17.41
C ASP A 616 -1.81 29.51 -16.07
N ASP A 617 -3.10 29.52 -15.76
CA ASP A 617 -3.67 28.93 -14.53
C ASP A 617 -4.40 27.60 -14.82
N ARG A 618 -4.28 27.07 -16.06
CA ARG A 618 -4.95 25.83 -16.45
C ARG A 618 -4.17 25.09 -17.52
N TYR A 619 -3.47 24.04 -17.09
CA TYR A 619 -2.64 23.22 -17.94
C TYR A 619 -2.37 21.83 -17.35
N PHE A 620 -1.89 20.93 -18.20
CA PHE A 620 -1.18 19.70 -17.82
C PHE A 620 0.26 19.82 -18.30
N LYS A 621 1.23 19.50 -17.45
CA LYS A 621 2.66 19.69 -17.68
C LYS A 621 3.42 18.39 -17.43
N LEU A 622 4.14 17.87 -18.43
CA LEU A 622 5.05 16.73 -18.28
C LEU A 622 6.46 17.20 -18.62
N VAL A 623 7.30 17.28 -17.62
CA VAL A 623 8.66 17.81 -17.74
C VAL A 623 9.70 16.89 -17.12
N HIS A 624 10.92 16.95 -17.65
CA HIS A 624 12.10 16.58 -16.89
C HIS A 624 12.41 17.75 -15.96
N SER A 625 12.31 17.52 -14.67
CA SER A 625 12.52 18.50 -13.60
C SER A 625 13.71 18.11 -12.74
N VAL A 626 14.50 19.09 -12.31
CA VAL A 626 15.60 18.93 -11.36
C VAL A 626 15.15 19.50 -10.02
N LEU A 627 14.96 18.65 -9.02
CA LEU A 627 14.42 19.04 -7.73
C LEU A 627 15.46 18.87 -6.61
N PRO A 628 15.58 19.83 -5.68
CA PRO A 628 16.44 19.66 -4.53
C PRO A 628 15.88 18.54 -3.63
N LEU A 629 16.77 17.69 -3.13
CA LEU A 629 16.45 16.64 -2.19
C LEU A 629 16.50 17.20 -0.76
N SER A 630 15.48 16.93 0.05
CA SER A 630 15.40 17.42 1.42
C SER A 630 16.57 16.88 2.26
N GLY A 631 17.13 17.73 3.09
CA GLY A 631 18.21 17.34 4.01
C GLY A 631 19.59 17.13 3.36
N SER A 632 19.75 17.43 2.07
CA SER A 632 21.03 17.32 1.36
C SER A 632 21.22 18.46 0.35
N ASN A 633 22.42 18.56 -0.24
CA ASN A 633 22.70 19.46 -1.37
C ASN A 633 22.54 18.76 -2.74
N GLU A 634 22.07 17.53 -2.73
CA GLU A 634 21.87 16.74 -3.94
C GLU A 634 20.59 17.14 -4.66
N VAL A 635 20.54 16.88 -5.94
CA VAL A 635 19.36 17.10 -6.77
C VAL A 635 18.86 15.79 -7.36
N LEU A 636 17.55 15.68 -7.44
CA LEU A 636 16.84 14.54 -8.00
C LEU A 636 16.32 14.90 -9.39
N HIS A 637 16.56 14.06 -10.39
CA HIS A 637 15.97 14.18 -11.71
C HIS A 637 14.61 13.47 -11.75
N GLN A 638 13.55 14.21 -12.05
CA GLN A 638 12.18 13.71 -12.08
C GLN A 638 11.53 13.88 -13.44
N THR A 639 10.75 12.89 -13.86
CA THR A 639 9.68 13.12 -14.83
C THR A 639 8.43 13.54 -14.07
N GLU A 640 8.25 14.84 -13.95
CA GLU A 640 7.15 15.45 -13.21
C GLU A 640 5.94 15.65 -14.12
N PHE A 641 4.81 15.03 -13.76
CA PHE A 641 3.54 15.20 -14.42
C PHE A 641 2.60 16.01 -13.51
N GLY A 642 2.54 17.32 -13.76
CA GLY A 642 1.71 18.27 -13.01
C GLY A 642 0.40 18.60 -13.69
N LYS A 643 -0.62 18.94 -12.91
CA LYS A 643 -1.78 19.71 -13.35
C LYS A 643 -1.86 21.01 -12.56
N GLU A 644 -2.37 22.04 -13.21
CA GLU A 644 -2.80 23.26 -12.54
C GLU A 644 -4.23 23.58 -12.96
N GLY A 645 -5.05 24.01 -12.02
CA GLY A 645 -6.43 24.34 -12.27
C GLY A 645 -7.13 24.91 -11.05
N GLU A 646 -8.38 25.27 -11.21
CA GLU A 646 -9.22 25.83 -10.14
C GLU A 646 -9.39 24.83 -8.99
N ARG A 647 -9.36 25.34 -7.77
CA ARG A 647 -9.74 24.60 -6.56
C ARG A 647 -11.24 24.71 -6.33
N PRO A 648 -12.02 23.64 -6.53
CA PRO A 648 -13.47 23.75 -6.47
C PRO A 648 -14.05 23.93 -5.06
N THR A 649 -13.35 23.60 -3.98
CA THR A 649 -14.05 23.39 -2.71
C THR A 649 -13.53 24.12 -1.50
N TYR A 650 -12.32 24.62 -1.48
CA TYR A 650 -11.91 25.47 -0.33
C TYR A 650 -10.75 26.38 -0.66
N SER A 651 -10.95 27.21 -0.15
CA SER A 651 -10.52 28.44 0.16
C SER A 651 -9.08 28.72 0.36
N PRO A 652 -8.93 29.80 0.26
CA PRO A 652 -7.94 30.72 -0.11
C PRO A 652 -6.73 30.59 0.77
N PRO A 653 -5.64 31.20 0.36
CA PRO A 653 -5.68 32.38 -0.51
C PRO A 653 -5.53 32.10 -2.00
N VAL A 654 -5.37 30.85 -2.41
CA VAL A 654 -5.04 30.51 -3.78
C VAL A 654 -6.26 29.93 -4.48
N ALA A 655 -6.74 30.61 -5.52
CA ALA A 655 -7.88 30.15 -6.33
C ALA A 655 -7.51 28.95 -7.21
N VAL A 656 -6.23 28.77 -7.50
CA VAL A 656 -5.65 27.73 -8.33
C VAL A 656 -4.78 26.82 -7.47
N ALA A 657 -4.70 25.55 -7.82
CA ALA A 657 -3.79 24.59 -7.19
C ALA A 657 -2.94 23.90 -8.24
N ASN A 658 -1.71 23.57 -7.89
CA ASN A 658 -0.82 22.75 -8.67
C ASN A 658 -0.50 21.46 -7.93
N ALA A 659 -0.37 20.36 -8.65
CA ALA A 659 0.00 19.08 -8.09
C ALA A 659 0.86 18.28 -9.04
N PRO A 660 1.99 17.73 -8.58
CA PRO A 660 2.77 16.76 -9.31
C PRO A 660 2.38 15.33 -8.98
N MET A 661 2.49 14.47 -9.99
CA MET A 661 2.63 13.02 -9.88
C MET A 661 3.89 12.66 -10.66
N PHE A 662 4.52 11.52 -10.36
CA PHE A 662 5.79 11.18 -11.00
C PHE A 662 5.63 9.99 -11.95
N ALA A 663 6.13 10.12 -13.19
CA ALA A 663 6.18 9.04 -14.15
C ALA A 663 7.43 8.14 -13.91
N GLY A 664 8.05 7.63 -14.95
CA GLY A 664 9.26 6.81 -14.86
C GLY A 664 10.56 7.62 -14.72
N PRO A 665 11.70 6.94 -14.76
CA PRO A 665 13.00 7.56 -14.53
C PRO A 665 13.33 8.62 -15.60
N ALA A 666 14.06 9.68 -15.20
CA ALA A 666 14.61 10.69 -16.08
C ALA A 666 16.11 10.44 -16.31
N ARG A 667 16.57 10.66 -17.53
CA ARG A 667 17.99 10.62 -17.95
C ARG A 667 18.31 11.88 -18.76
N ALA A 668 19.56 12.09 -19.08
CA ALA A 668 19.97 13.23 -19.93
C ALA A 668 19.11 13.32 -21.22
N THR A 669 18.75 12.19 -21.80
CA THR A 669 17.74 12.10 -22.85
C THR A 669 16.55 11.30 -22.34
N THR A 670 15.35 11.87 -22.44
CA THR A 670 14.08 11.29 -21.96
C THR A 670 13.02 11.53 -23.02
N TRP A 671 12.25 10.50 -23.34
CA TRP A 671 11.05 10.63 -24.16
C TRP A 671 9.86 10.92 -23.24
N LEU A 672 9.07 11.91 -23.60
CA LEU A 672 7.90 12.37 -22.86
C LEU A 672 6.66 12.24 -23.73
N ARG A 673 5.57 11.71 -23.19
CA ARG A 673 4.31 11.49 -23.90
C ARG A 673 3.13 11.90 -23.03
N LEU A 674 2.19 12.65 -23.62
CA LEU A 674 0.89 12.98 -23.03
C LEU A 674 -0.20 12.40 -23.93
N ARG A 675 -1.14 11.66 -23.34
CA ARG A 675 -2.35 11.18 -23.98
C ARG A 675 -3.53 11.94 -23.41
N TYR A 676 -4.26 12.63 -24.27
CA TYR A 676 -5.47 13.36 -23.94
C TYR A 676 -6.70 12.57 -24.38
N THR A 677 -7.71 12.49 -23.53
CA THR A 677 -9.05 11.98 -23.81
C THR A 677 -10.10 12.89 -23.18
N PHE A 678 -11.26 12.98 -23.82
CA PHE A 678 -12.40 13.69 -23.24
C PHE A 678 -13.41 12.65 -22.67
N ASP A 679 -13.59 12.66 -21.36
CA ASP A 679 -14.65 11.88 -20.72
C ASP A 679 -15.98 12.62 -20.79
N ALA A 680 -16.83 12.25 -21.75
CA ALA A 680 -18.15 12.81 -21.95
C ALA A 680 -19.14 12.44 -20.82
N VAL A 681 -18.87 11.41 -20.02
CA VAL A 681 -19.74 10.96 -18.93
C VAL A 681 -19.63 11.92 -17.76
N HIS A 682 -18.42 12.34 -17.41
CA HIS A 682 -18.15 13.23 -16.30
C HIS A 682 -17.91 14.68 -16.74
N GLY A 683 -17.77 14.93 -18.05
CA GLY A 683 -17.46 16.26 -18.57
C GLY A 683 -16.03 16.71 -18.22
N GLU A 684 -15.10 15.78 -18.18
CA GLU A 684 -13.72 16.03 -17.76
C GLU A 684 -12.71 15.79 -18.89
N ASP A 685 -11.66 16.59 -18.85
CA ASP A 685 -10.44 16.36 -19.63
C ASP A 685 -9.56 15.38 -18.86
N GLU A 686 -9.24 14.25 -19.44
CA GLU A 686 -8.34 13.26 -18.87
C GLU A 686 -7.00 13.32 -19.60
N VAL A 687 -5.91 13.41 -18.84
CA VAL A 687 -4.57 13.33 -19.39
C VAL A 687 -3.75 12.28 -18.65
N ARG A 688 -3.17 11.35 -19.41
CA ARG A 688 -2.25 10.35 -18.91
C ARG A 688 -0.84 10.62 -19.46
N ALA A 689 0.16 10.57 -18.57
CA ALA A 689 1.53 10.78 -18.96
C ALA A 689 2.31 9.47 -19.09
N ALA A 690 3.34 9.47 -19.94
CA ALA A 690 4.33 8.40 -19.93
C ALA A 690 5.72 8.99 -20.19
N SER A 691 6.75 8.30 -19.67
CA SER A 691 8.13 8.59 -19.96
C SER A 691 8.90 7.33 -20.36
N SER A 692 9.97 7.53 -21.13
CA SER A 692 10.88 6.45 -21.53
C SER A 692 12.31 6.97 -21.56
N VAL A 693 13.28 6.09 -21.32
CA VAL A 693 14.72 6.40 -21.42
C VAL A 693 15.38 5.79 -22.66
N ASP A 694 14.61 5.03 -23.45
CA ASP A 694 15.07 4.35 -24.66
C ASP A 694 14.14 4.58 -25.87
N GLY A 695 12.98 5.20 -25.67
CA GLY A 695 11.94 5.43 -26.67
C GLY A 695 11.13 4.16 -27.03
N VAL A 696 11.38 3.04 -26.38
CA VAL A 696 10.75 1.73 -26.63
C VAL A 696 9.96 1.26 -25.44
N THR A 697 10.58 1.25 -24.28
CA THR A 697 9.96 0.84 -23.02
C THR A 697 9.38 2.05 -22.32
N TRP A 698 8.08 2.04 -22.10
CA TRP A 698 7.36 3.19 -21.54
C TRP A 698 6.86 2.90 -20.13
N THR A 699 7.05 3.84 -19.23
CA THR A 699 6.43 3.86 -17.91
C THR A 699 5.27 4.84 -17.93
N TRP A 700 4.05 4.31 -17.87
CA TRP A 700 2.84 5.11 -17.78
C TRP A 700 2.59 5.53 -16.34
N ALA A 701 2.44 6.82 -16.11
CA ALA A 701 1.96 7.40 -14.86
C ALA A 701 0.44 7.24 -14.73
N GLY A 702 -0.12 7.81 -13.66
CA GLY A 702 -1.56 7.90 -13.50
C GLY A 702 -2.21 8.94 -14.43
N VAL A 703 -3.51 9.10 -14.23
CA VAL A 703 -4.35 10.04 -14.98
C VAL A 703 -4.64 11.25 -14.10
N TRP A 704 -4.42 12.45 -14.62
CA TRP A 704 -4.98 13.68 -14.08
C TRP A 704 -6.25 14.07 -14.82
N THR A 705 -7.24 14.57 -14.08
CA THR A 705 -8.48 15.12 -14.65
C THR A 705 -8.65 16.57 -14.27
N LEU A 706 -9.28 17.33 -15.15
CA LEU A 706 -9.82 18.68 -14.91
C LEU A 706 -11.20 18.79 -15.58
N PRO A 707 -12.16 19.54 -15.02
CA PRO A 707 -13.43 19.81 -15.70
C PRO A 707 -13.19 20.40 -17.10
N HIS A 708 -13.90 19.96 -18.11
CA HIS A 708 -13.75 20.52 -19.45
C HIS A 708 -14.24 21.97 -19.54
N THR A 709 -13.39 22.86 -20.00
CA THR A 709 -13.74 24.30 -20.17
C THR A 709 -13.37 24.85 -21.54
N GLY A 710 -12.76 24.07 -22.40
CA GLY A 710 -12.36 24.46 -23.77
C GLY A 710 -11.11 23.72 -24.26
N ASP A 711 -10.70 24.01 -25.47
CA ASP A 711 -9.61 23.32 -26.15
C ASP A 711 -8.24 23.65 -25.56
N TYR A 712 -7.37 22.66 -25.55
CA TYR A 712 -5.95 22.81 -25.23
C TYR A 712 -5.12 23.11 -26.48
N ARG A 713 -3.94 23.66 -26.25
CA ARG A 713 -2.86 23.80 -27.22
C ARG A 713 -1.70 22.89 -26.78
N ILE A 714 -1.01 22.26 -27.69
CA ILE A 714 0.26 21.60 -27.41
C ILE A 714 1.29 22.68 -27.12
N GLY A 715 2.01 22.54 -26.01
CA GLY A 715 3.02 23.48 -25.56
C GLY A 715 4.38 22.85 -25.30
N LEU A 716 5.42 23.68 -25.40
CA LEU A 716 6.77 23.38 -24.92
C LEU A 716 7.19 24.44 -23.91
N ILE A 717 8.06 24.05 -22.98
CA ILE A 717 8.60 24.91 -21.95
C ILE A 717 10.05 24.54 -21.63
N SER A 718 10.89 25.56 -21.31
CA SER A 718 12.23 25.41 -20.76
C SER A 718 12.51 26.60 -19.84
N MET A 719 12.53 26.35 -18.49
CA MET A 719 12.41 27.42 -17.52
C MET A 719 13.14 27.17 -16.20
N ASN A 720 12.98 28.11 -15.26
CA ASN A 720 13.48 28.09 -13.90
C ASN A 720 15.00 28.09 -13.79
N ALA A 721 15.59 29.24 -13.65
CA ALA A 721 17.01 29.50 -13.58
C ALA A 721 17.75 29.21 -14.87
N THR A 722 18.73 30.05 -15.13
CA THR A 722 19.60 29.94 -16.30
C THR A 722 20.66 28.86 -16.14
N GLY A 723 21.31 28.48 -17.25
CA GLY A 723 22.48 27.61 -17.25
C GLY A 723 22.20 26.14 -17.59
N ALA A 724 20.99 25.84 -18.05
CA ALA A 724 20.63 24.56 -18.66
C ALA A 724 20.02 24.78 -20.04
N THR A 725 19.90 23.72 -20.82
CA THR A 725 19.32 23.75 -22.16
C THR A 725 18.41 22.54 -22.37
N GLY A 726 17.16 22.81 -22.75
CA GLY A 726 16.27 21.81 -23.32
C GLY A 726 16.49 21.72 -24.84
N THR A 727 16.72 20.54 -25.36
CA THR A 727 16.82 20.25 -26.79
C THR A 727 15.70 19.26 -27.15
N PHE A 728 14.77 19.73 -27.98
CA PHE A 728 13.63 18.95 -28.44
C PHE A 728 13.90 18.49 -29.87
N ASP A 729 14.08 17.18 -30.07
CA ASP A 729 14.34 16.59 -31.37
C ASP A 729 13.13 16.73 -32.32
N TYR A 730 11.93 16.59 -31.76
CA TYR A 730 10.66 16.68 -32.48
C TYR A 730 9.48 16.92 -31.52
N VAL A 731 8.34 17.30 -32.06
CA VAL A 731 7.01 17.14 -31.44
C VAL A 731 6.15 16.34 -32.42
N ARG A 732 5.68 15.17 -31.99
CA ARG A 732 4.84 14.29 -32.82
C ARG A 732 3.49 14.11 -32.19
N SER A 733 2.43 14.36 -32.93
CA SER A 733 1.05 14.11 -32.54
C SER A 733 0.51 12.90 -33.28
N HIS A 734 -0.24 12.08 -32.58
CA HIS A 734 -0.82 10.84 -33.09
C HIS A 734 -2.32 10.83 -32.85
N GLN A 735 -3.04 10.20 -33.78
CA GLN A 735 -4.45 9.86 -33.62
C GLN A 735 -4.60 8.81 -32.54
N MET A 736 -5.79 8.74 -31.93
CA MET A 736 -6.17 7.63 -31.06
C MET A 736 -7.14 6.69 -31.73
#